data_028fae587e4d3c89e6b32eff77868009
#
_entry.id   028fae587e4d3c89e6b32eff77868009
#
_cell.length_a   1.000
_cell.length_b   1.000
_cell.length_c   1.000
_cell.angle_alpha   90.00
_cell.angle_beta   90.00
_cell.angle_gamma   90.00
#
_symmetry.space_group_name_H-M   'P 1'
#
loop_
_entity.id
_entity.type
_entity.pdbx_description
1 polymer ?
#
loop_
_entity_poly.entity_id
_entity_poly.type
_entity_poly.pdbx_seq_one_letter_code
_entity_poly.pdbx_strand_id
1 'polypeptide(L)'
;MKQKHIFLLILCIACSAASFAQKSIYIPEQMKSEGYSESDESKQWCKKRSRESNNIIVFWADGYGQNDPNSDAVPSEYRVDIDDLLAKLESFYDLNINVLKFAETGVGKSNLDKYKMVICLYYTTEWMAYGSGFDNLIGGMWISPSTCHPVGSTIAHEMGHSFQYQCQCDLGGFAGFRYEVGQGSTYWEQTAQWQSFQPYPEEALTNYNMETYMSNHHKAISHEDQRYASYLFHYYQAEKHGIDIIGRIWRGNKVQGADQHQVYMAVTGISSDEFYAECYDAAARFATWDLDALRDMKTSYVGKHHYNFIDLGNGKMQVAYSSAPQSTGYNLVPLQIPKNGGEIATVFTAMPAGEALADDDPGVCNKNDDGSFETVTNYNKFEEADLRGFRVGYVALTTDGERVYNAADTVYGKGSGWTNDTLRFVVPENTERLWLVVSPAPSAYIVHKWDEEDKNDDQWPYQLSFVNTGIEGHVNITDPDGAIADATITLNVNFPLDATGHSGADVTISGKDLQTLGNAFKMQPKEIAGLMKSWSASPADGSVTLWALVPNSLELENSGSTANGHGHWFDASGKVNSYYNSHVYSEFNPNTLTFTVGQFPGKLTDGQKITFGQALRLDKNGQTATFRIIFNVTAGTPATTHMASAVSQPSDPNRLVDVYAPNGTLLLQKAPYQKVQSSLPNGLYIIDGKMVLINR
;
A
#
# COMPACT_ATOMS: atom_id res chain seq x y z
N MET A 1 3.48 -64.18 34.13
CA MET A 1 2.81 -63.34 35.11
C MET A 1 3.84 -62.36 35.71
N LYS A 2 3.86 -61.15 35.31
CA LYS A 2 4.65 -60.04 35.98
C LYS A 2 3.72 -58.83 36.06
N GLN A 3 3.29 -58.55 37.29
CA GLN A 3 2.54 -57.35 37.64
C GLN A 3 3.42 -56.10 37.45
N LYS A 4 2.95 -55.15 36.71
CA LYS A 4 3.54 -53.81 36.67
C LYS A 4 2.76 -52.93 37.63
N HIS A 5 3.45 -52.46 38.66
CA HIS A 5 2.98 -51.41 39.56
C HIS A 5 3.05 -50.05 38.83
N ILE A 6 1.89 -49.42 38.67
CA ILE A 6 1.80 -48.03 38.24
C ILE A 6 1.95 -47.15 39.47
N PHE A 7 3.08 -46.42 39.54
CA PHE A 7 3.28 -45.35 40.53
C PHE A 7 2.56 -44.10 40.02
N LEU A 8 1.50 -43.72 40.68
CA LEU A 8 0.79 -42.46 40.46
C LEU A 8 1.58 -41.37 41.20
N LEU A 9 2.38 -40.60 40.47
CA LEU A 9 3.09 -39.45 41.01
C LEU A 9 2.09 -38.25 41.00
N ILE A 10 1.50 -37.95 42.14
CA ILE A 10 0.74 -36.74 42.38
C ILE A 10 1.74 -35.59 42.49
N LEU A 11 1.92 -34.88 41.37
CA LEU A 11 2.68 -33.63 41.33
C LEU A 11 1.79 -32.54 41.93
N CYS A 12 1.99 -32.19 43.19
CA CYS A 12 1.46 -30.99 43.80
C CYS A 12 2.13 -29.77 43.09
N ILE A 13 1.45 -29.23 42.08
CA ILE A 13 1.79 -27.92 41.57
C ILE A 13 1.32 -26.91 42.66
N ALA A 14 2.26 -26.53 43.52
CA ALA A 14 2.08 -25.33 44.30
C ALA A 14 2.06 -24.16 43.30
N CYS A 15 0.88 -23.74 42.87
CA CYS A 15 0.68 -22.42 42.32
C CYS A 15 1.07 -21.42 43.42
N SER A 16 2.32 -21.02 43.43
CA SER A 16 2.72 -19.76 44.08
C SER A 16 1.98 -18.67 43.28
N ALA A 17 0.79 -18.29 43.71
CA ALA A 17 0.20 -17.02 43.36
C ALA A 17 1.20 -15.99 43.85
N ALA A 18 2.12 -15.57 43.00
CA ALA A 18 2.84 -14.34 43.21
C ALA A 18 1.76 -13.25 43.28
N SER A 19 1.47 -12.85 44.52
CA SER A 19 0.66 -11.66 44.75
C SER A 19 1.46 -10.51 44.19
N PHE A 20 1.26 -10.18 42.90
CA PHE A 20 1.78 -8.95 42.39
C PHE A 20 1.14 -7.83 43.21
N ALA A 21 2.02 -7.08 43.93
CA ALA A 21 1.53 -5.89 44.64
C ALA A 21 0.81 -4.99 43.62
N GLN A 22 -0.38 -4.54 43.99
CA GLN A 22 -1.17 -3.63 43.13
C GLN A 22 -0.30 -2.42 42.79
N LYS A 23 -0.17 -2.10 41.48
CA LYS A 23 0.62 -0.95 41.02
C LYS A 23 0.09 0.35 41.62
N SER A 24 0.98 1.22 41.99
CA SER A 24 0.65 2.54 42.52
C SER A 24 0.22 3.49 41.39
N ILE A 25 -0.54 4.49 41.73
CA ILE A 25 -0.90 5.57 40.80
C ILE A 25 0.08 6.72 41.06
N TYR A 26 0.77 7.13 40.00
CA TYR A 26 1.54 8.36 39.99
C TYR A 26 0.65 9.52 39.55
N ILE A 27 0.64 10.63 40.29
CA ILE A 27 -0.07 11.83 39.85
C ILE A 27 0.95 12.79 39.24
N PRO A 28 0.88 13.00 37.91
CA PRO A 28 1.82 13.88 37.20
C PRO A 28 1.82 15.32 37.69
N GLU A 29 2.96 16.01 37.58
CA GLU A 29 3.06 17.43 37.92
C GLU A 29 2.15 18.30 37.05
N GLN A 30 1.94 17.92 35.80
CA GLN A 30 0.96 18.56 34.91
C GLN A 30 -0.45 18.50 35.51
N MET A 31 -0.92 17.33 35.91
CA MET A 31 -2.25 17.20 36.51
C MET A 31 -2.38 18.01 37.82
N LYS A 32 -1.31 18.06 38.64
CA LYS A 32 -1.28 18.88 39.83
C LYS A 32 -1.40 20.36 39.49
N SER A 33 -0.70 20.83 38.48
CA SER A 33 -0.73 22.24 38.04
C SER A 33 -2.07 22.62 37.41
N GLU A 34 -2.72 21.69 36.71
CA GLU A 34 -4.08 21.86 36.15
C GLU A 34 -5.19 21.76 37.22
N GLY A 35 -4.85 21.30 38.41
CA GLY A 35 -5.78 21.18 39.55
C GLY A 35 -6.17 19.71 39.77
N TYR A 36 -5.40 18.98 40.59
CA TYR A 36 -5.74 17.64 41.06
C TYR A 36 -6.20 17.61 42.51
N SER A 37 -7.17 16.74 42.80
CA SER A 37 -7.59 16.43 44.16
C SER A 37 -8.00 14.96 44.31
N GLU A 38 -7.75 14.41 45.51
CA GLU A 38 -8.29 13.08 45.86
C GLU A 38 -9.80 13.07 46.04
N SER A 39 -10.43 14.18 46.45
CA SER A 39 -11.81 14.21 46.84
C SER A 39 -12.62 15.41 46.35
N ASP A 40 -11.98 16.51 45.97
CA ASP A 40 -12.66 17.72 45.49
C ASP A 40 -13.00 17.60 44.01
N GLU A 41 -14.23 17.32 43.71
CA GLU A 41 -14.76 17.11 42.36
C GLU A 41 -14.91 18.42 41.55
N SER A 42 -14.67 19.57 42.16
CA SER A 42 -14.61 20.85 41.44
C SER A 42 -13.28 21.10 40.71
N LYS A 43 -12.28 20.28 40.94
CA LYS A 43 -10.97 20.37 40.28
C LYS A 43 -10.99 19.71 38.90
N GLN A 44 -10.16 20.18 37.99
CA GLN A 44 -10.04 19.61 36.64
C GLN A 44 -9.87 18.07 36.69
N TRP A 45 -9.05 17.57 37.59
CA TRP A 45 -8.79 16.16 37.81
C TRP A 45 -9.15 15.76 39.24
N CYS A 46 -9.86 14.67 39.40
CA CYS A 46 -10.22 14.14 40.71
C CYS A 46 -10.12 12.61 40.71
N LYS A 47 -9.59 12.05 41.80
CA LYS A 47 -9.50 10.57 41.93
C LYS A 47 -10.88 9.91 41.82
N LYS A 48 -11.93 10.54 42.28
CA LYS A 48 -13.30 10.02 42.14
C LYS A 48 -13.78 9.96 40.66
N ARG A 49 -13.23 10.79 39.79
CA ARG A 49 -13.46 10.76 38.37
C ARG A 49 -12.33 10.00 37.69
N SER A 50 -12.14 8.74 38.06
CA SER A 50 -11.19 7.82 37.44
C SER A 50 -11.70 6.40 37.52
N ARG A 51 -11.20 5.59 36.61
CA ARG A 51 -11.34 4.13 36.62
C ARG A 51 -9.99 3.50 36.29
N GLU A 52 -9.69 2.39 36.92
CA GLU A 52 -8.39 1.75 36.77
C GLU A 52 -8.52 0.25 36.48
N SER A 53 -7.59 -0.25 35.73
CA SER A 53 -7.34 -1.66 35.49
C SER A 53 -6.01 -2.10 36.14
N ASN A 54 -5.43 -3.20 35.74
CA ASN A 54 -4.16 -3.66 36.32
C ASN A 54 -2.99 -2.70 36.03
N ASN A 55 -2.91 -2.19 34.81
CA ASN A 55 -1.75 -1.43 34.32
C ASN A 55 -2.09 0.03 33.97
N ILE A 56 -3.34 0.39 33.87
CA ILE A 56 -3.82 1.67 33.35
C ILE A 56 -4.74 2.35 34.37
N ILE A 57 -4.67 3.67 34.41
CA ILE A 57 -5.72 4.50 35.03
C ILE A 57 -6.18 5.57 34.04
N VAL A 58 -7.48 5.68 33.86
CA VAL A 58 -8.12 6.75 33.08
C VAL A 58 -8.72 7.75 34.06
N PHE A 59 -8.32 9.00 33.95
CA PHE A 59 -8.96 10.15 34.58
C PHE A 59 -9.80 10.87 33.55
N TRP A 60 -10.99 11.36 33.94
CA TRP A 60 -11.78 12.23 33.09
C TRP A 60 -12.05 13.59 33.73
N ALA A 61 -12.12 14.61 32.87
CA ALA A 61 -12.14 16.01 33.24
C ALA A 61 -13.45 16.42 34.00
N ASP A 62 -13.42 17.57 34.65
CA ASP A 62 -14.52 18.12 35.46
C ASP A 62 -15.82 18.41 34.68
N GLY A 63 -15.73 18.60 33.36
CA GLY A 63 -16.88 18.74 32.47
C GLY A 63 -17.89 17.58 32.53
N TYR A 64 -17.46 16.37 32.93
CA TYR A 64 -18.37 15.24 33.17
C TYR A 64 -19.17 15.35 34.47
N GLY A 65 -18.81 16.29 35.35
CA GLY A 65 -19.45 16.43 36.68
C GLY A 65 -19.31 15.16 37.51
N GLN A 66 -20.44 14.68 38.05
CA GLN A 66 -20.51 13.42 38.82
C GLN A 66 -20.92 12.21 37.94
N ASN A 67 -21.06 12.42 36.62
CA ASN A 67 -21.54 11.38 35.74
C ASN A 67 -20.36 10.47 35.32
N ASP A 68 -20.67 9.20 35.18
CA ASP A 68 -19.83 8.28 34.42
C ASP A 68 -19.80 8.71 32.95
N PRO A 69 -18.65 8.73 32.26
CA PRO A 69 -18.55 9.13 30.86
C PRO A 69 -19.49 8.34 29.93
N ASN A 70 -19.85 7.10 30.26
CA ASN A 70 -20.79 6.29 29.47
C ASN A 70 -22.25 6.50 29.82
N SER A 71 -22.54 7.36 30.78
CA SER A 71 -23.91 7.63 31.26
C SER A 71 -24.78 8.32 30.21
N ASP A 72 -26.08 7.99 30.17
CA ASP A 72 -27.07 8.69 29.33
C ASP A 72 -27.24 10.17 29.70
N ALA A 73 -26.80 10.58 30.90
CA ALA A 73 -26.77 11.97 31.32
C ALA A 73 -25.65 12.78 30.63
N VAL A 74 -24.69 12.13 30.02
CA VAL A 74 -23.62 12.77 29.23
C VAL A 74 -24.08 12.90 27.79
N PRO A 75 -23.96 14.09 27.14
CA PRO A 75 -24.30 14.27 25.74
C PRO A 75 -23.51 13.29 24.87
N SER A 76 -24.10 12.78 23.78
CA SER A 76 -23.56 11.69 22.96
C SER A 76 -22.16 11.98 22.42
N GLU A 77 -21.88 13.23 22.08
CA GLU A 77 -20.59 13.71 21.56
C GLU A 77 -19.45 13.68 22.58
N TYR A 78 -19.78 13.63 23.88
CA TYR A 78 -18.80 13.52 24.97
C TYR A 78 -18.77 12.13 25.59
N ARG A 79 -19.66 11.24 25.18
CA ARG A 79 -19.81 9.93 25.83
C ARG A 79 -18.67 9.00 25.47
N VAL A 80 -18.09 8.30 26.45
CA VAL A 80 -17.02 7.30 26.27
C VAL A 80 -17.30 6.08 27.12
N ASP A 81 -17.25 4.90 26.52
CA ASP A 81 -17.27 3.64 27.26
C ASP A 81 -15.89 3.39 27.88
N ILE A 82 -15.75 3.71 29.17
CA ILE A 82 -14.49 3.60 29.90
C ILE A 82 -14.08 2.13 30.09
N ASP A 83 -15.03 1.21 30.16
CA ASP A 83 -14.71 -0.21 30.32
C ASP A 83 -14.17 -0.80 29.02
N ASP A 84 -14.73 -0.44 27.86
CA ASP A 84 -14.18 -0.81 26.54
C ASP A 84 -12.78 -0.16 26.33
N LEU A 85 -12.66 1.13 26.66
CA LEU A 85 -11.37 1.83 26.56
C LEU A 85 -10.28 1.13 27.41
N LEU A 86 -10.56 0.83 28.66
CA LEU A 86 -9.59 0.15 29.55
C LEU A 86 -9.25 -1.25 29.08
N ALA A 87 -10.22 -2.03 28.60
CA ALA A 87 -10.01 -3.37 28.08
C ALA A 87 -9.06 -3.36 26.86
N LYS A 88 -9.26 -2.42 25.95
CA LYS A 88 -8.40 -2.25 24.76
C LYS A 88 -7.02 -1.73 25.13
N LEU A 89 -6.93 -0.74 26.01
CA LEU A 89 -5.65 -0.22 26.50
C LEU A 89 -4.82 -1.32 27.20
N GLU A 90 -5.43 -2.20 27.98
CA GLU A 90 -4.72 -3.37 28.57
C GLU A 90 -4.22 -4.32 27.49
N SER A 91 -4.99 -4.57 26.44
CA SER A 91 -4.55 -5.39 25.31
C SER A 91 -3.36 -4.77 24.58
N PHE A 92 -3.40 -3.45 24.32
CA PHE A 92 -2.28 -2.72 23.70
C PHE A 92 -1.05 -2.68 24.62
N TYR A 93 -1.27 -2.55 25.93
CA TYR A 93 -0.20 -2.63 26.92
C TYR A 93 0.49 -3.99 26.88
N ASP A 94 -0.29 -5.07 26.92
CA ASP A 94 0.21 -6.45 26.89
C ASP A 94 1.00 -6.73 25.59
N LEU A 95 0.50 -6.28 24.45
CA LEU A 95 1.17 -6.35 23.15
C LEU A 95 2.56 -5.70 23.21
N ASN A 96 2.64 -4.46 23.68
CA ASN A 96 3.89 -3.70 23.72
C ASN A 96 4.92 -4.27 24.70
N ILE A 97 4.48 -4.86 25.82
CA ILE A 97 5.36 -5.50 26.81
C ILE A 97 5.77 -6.91 26.37
N ASN A 98 4.79 -7.75 26.03
CA ASN A 98 5.03 -9.19 25.94
C ASN A 98 5.39 -9.66 24.52
N VAL A 99 4.99 -8.92 23.49
CA VAL A 99 5.26 -9.25 22.10
C VAL A 99 6.30 -8.33 21.48
N LEU A 100 6.05 -7.02 21.47
CA LEU A 100 6.90 -6.04 20.78
C LEU A 100 8.13 -5.62 21.62
N LYS A 101 8.13 -5.90 22.91
CA LYS A 101 9.26 -5.68 23.80
C LYS A 101 9.77 -4.22 23.88
N PHE A 102 8.86 -3.24 23.86
CA PHE A 102 9.22 -1.82 24.04
C PHE A 102 9.67 -1.50 25.48
N ALA A 103 9.18 -2.24 26.45
CA ALA A 103 9.69 -2.19 27.82
C ALA A 103 9.91 -3.61 28.35
N GLU A 104 10.87 -3.75 29.29
CA GLU A 104 11.09 -4.98 30.02
C GLU A 104 10.40 -4.92 31.38
N THR A 105 9.79 -6.01 31.81
CA THR A 105 9.16 -6.14 33.13
C THR A 105 10.00 -6.97 34.07
N GLY A 106 9.82 -6.76 35.38
CA GLY A 106 10.55 -7.43 36.43
C GLY A 106 11.20 -6.41 37.36
N VAL A 107 11.56 -6.82 38.57
CA VAL A 107 12.06 -5.93 39.63
C VAL A 107 13.20 -5.04 39.14
N GLY A 108 12.93 -3.73 39.10
CA GLY A 108 13.89 -2.71 38.68
C GLY A 108 14.16 -2.61 37.17
N LYS A 109 13.32 -3.23 36.33
CA LYS A 109 13.45 -3.18 34.88
C LYS A 109 12.71 -2.00 34.26
N SER A 110 11.51 -1.72 34.75
CA SER A 110 10.69 -0.61 34.25
C SER A 110 9.96 0.06 35.42
N ASN A 111 9.72 1.37 35.28
CA ASN A 111 8.82 2.10 36.18
C ASN A 111 7.38 1.55 36.10
N LEU A 112 7.02 0.88 35.02
CA LEU A 112 5.73 0.20 34.84
C LEU A 112 5.54 -1.00 35.77
N ASP A 113 6.59 -1.52 36.39
CA ASP A 113 6.48 -2.52 37.48
C ASP A 113 5.85 -1.93 38.74
N LYS A 114 6.02 -0.62 38.92
CA LYS A 114 5.57 0.11 40.10
C LYS A 114 4.35 0.97 39.88
N TYR A 115 4.23 1.60 38.71
CA TYR A 115 3.21 2.57 38.39
C TYR A 115 2.33 2.14 37.26
N LYS A 116 1.06 2.59 37.25
CA LYS A 116 0.13 2.50 36.14
C LYS A 116 0.41 3.64 35.15
N MET A 117 0.20 3.40 33.86
CA MET A 117 0.13 4.47 32.87
C MET A 117 -1.12 5.34 33.12
N VAL A 118 -0.98 6.63 32.89
CA VAL A 118 -2.05 7.63 33.12
C VAL A 118 -2.61 8.10 31.78
N ILE A 119 -3.94 8.02 31.68
CA ILE A 119 -4.70 8.49 30.51
C ILE A 119 -5.59 9.62 30.97
N CYS A 120 -5.53 10.76 30.29
CA CYS A 120 -6.32 11.96 30.56
C CYS A 120 -7.41 12.12 29.48
N LEU A 121 -8.68 11.85 29.82
CA LEU A 121 -9.83 12.07 28.94
C LEU A 121 -10.39 13.47 29.20
N TYR A 122 -10.22 14.36 28.21
CA TYR A 122 -10.74 15.72 28.26
C TYR A 122 -12.22 15.78 27.87
N TYR A 123 -12.93 16.78 28.39
CA TYR A 123 -14.32 17.06 28.02
C TYR A 123 -14.34 18.11 26.90
N THR A 124 -14.13 17.67 25.67
CA THR A 124 -14.07 18.54 24.50
C THR A 124 -14.61 17.84 23.26
N THR A 125 -15.15 18.60 22.32
CA THR A 125 -15.54 18.11 20.98
C THR A 125 -14.41 18.28 19.95
N GLU A 126 -13.35 19.01 20.31
CA GLU A 126 -12.16 19.09 19.48
C GLU A 126 -11.46 17.73 19.44
N TRP A 127 -11.05 17.33 18.25
CA TRP A 127 -10.30 16.09 18.09
C TRP A 127 -8.93 16.21 18.78
N MET A 128 -8.62 15.28 19.64
CA MET A 128 -7.32 15.22 20.31
C MET A 128 -6.97 13.77 20.65
N ALA A 129 -5.85 13.32 20.13
CA ALA A 129 -5.17 12.13 20.58
C ALA A 129 -3.67 12.44 20.62
N TYR A 130 -3.04 12.24 21.75
CA TYR A 130 -1.64 12.54 21.93
C TYR A 130 -1.02 11.56 22.92
N GLY A 131 -0.09 10.74 22.43
CA GLY A 131 0.69 9.80 23.25
C GLY A 131 2.08 10.34 23.55
N SER A 132 2.49 10.25 24.77
CA SER A 132 3.83 10.60 25.24
C SER A 132 4.01 10.08 26.68
N GLY A 133 4.30 10.93 27.64
CA GLY A 133 4.38 10.55 29.04
C GLY A 133 4.61 11.73 29.97
N PHE A 134 4.79 11.41 31.23
CA PHE A 134 4.84 12.36 32.33
C PHE A 134 6.16 12.29 33.12
N ASP A 135 6.74 13.45 33.36
CA ASP A 135 7.81 13.71 34.33
C ASP A 135 9.05 12.84 34.18
N ASN A 136 9.32 12.34 32.95
CA ASN A 136 10.34 11.33 32.64
C ASN A 136 10.23 10.07 33.52
N LEU A 137 9.02 9.72 33.91
CA LEU A 137 8.74 8.60 34.81
C LEU A 137 7.90 7.51 34.20
N ILE A 138 6.76 7.89 33.55
CA ILE A 138 5.81 6.95 32.97
C ILE A 138 5.28 7.46 31.64
N GLY A 139 4.95 6.53 30.74
CA GLY A 139 4.15 6.80 29.55
C GLY A 139 2.71 7.21 29.92
N GLY A 140 2.08 7.98 29.05
CA GLY A 140 0.72 8.44 29.23
C GLY A 140 0.13 9.05 27.98
N MET A 141 -1.14 9.42 28.07
CA MET A 141 -1.92 9.83 26.89
C MET A 141 -2.95 10.90 27.23
N TRP A 142 -3.21 11.80 26.30
CA TRP A 142 -4.27 12.80 26.35
C TRP A 142 -5.23 12.55 25.18
N ILE A 143 -6.52 12.34 25.48
CA ILE A 143 -7.53 11.96 24.50
C ILE A 143 -8.82 12.77 24.64
N SER A 144 -9.53 12.88 23.54
CA SER A 144 -10.90 13.42 23.50
C SER A 144 -11.93 12.32 23.19
N PRO A 145 -13.22 12.50 23.51
CA PRO A 145 -14.26 11.52 23.24
C PRO A 145 -14.30 11.06 21.78
N SER A 146 -14.12 11.98 20.83
CA SER A 146 -14.17 11.67 19.39
C SER A 146 -13.16 10.62 18.96
N THR A 147 -12.02 10.46 19.66
CA THR A 147 -10.99 9.45 19.37
C THR A 147 -11.31 8.08 19.94
N CYS A 148 -12.39 7.98 20.72
CA CYS A 148 -12.89 6.74 21.32
C CYS A 148 -14.14 6.18 20.60
N HIS A 149 -14.50 6.68 19.41
CA HIS A 149 -15.69 6.28 18.66
C HIS A 149 -15.36 5.73 17.25
N PRO A 150 -14.92 4.48 17.16
CA PRO A 150 -14.61 3.50 18.22
C PRO A 150 -13.21 3.69 18.81
N VAL A 151 -12.93 3.05 19.94
CA VAL A 151 -11.55 2.85 20.41
C VAL A 151 -10.88 1.91 19.41
N GLY A 152 -9.95 2.43 18.61
CA GLY A 152 -9.35 1.75 17.45
C GLY A 152 -7.85 1.99 17.31
N SER A 153 -7.38 1.93 16.07
CA SER A 153 -5.97 2.11 15.72
C SER A 153 -5.39 3.44 16.17
N THR A 154 -6.18 4.53 16.21
CA THR A 154 -5.74 5.82 16.76
C THR A 154 -5.26 5.68 18.21
N ILE A 155 -6.08 5.08 19.09
CA ILE A 155 -5.70 4.88 20.49
C ILE A 155 -4.52 3.90 20.64
N ALA A 156 -4.44 2.89 19.77
CA ALA A 156 -3.30 1.98 19.73
C ALA A 156 -2.01 2.69 19.31
N HIS A 157 -2.09 3.64 18.37
CA HIS A 157 -0.99 4.50 17.92
C HIS A 157 -0.46 5.36 19.08
N GLU A 158 -1.34 6.05 19.79
CA GLU A 158 -0.96 6.88 20.93
C GLU A 158 -0.39 6.04 22.10
N MET A 159 -0.89 4.82 22.28
CA MET A 159 -0.28 3.88 23.21
C MET A 159 1.14 3.50 22.77
N GLY A 160 1.37 3.39 21.45
CA GLY A 160 2.71 3.22 20.89
C GLY A 160 3.66 4.33 21.33
N HIS A 161 3.26 5.58 21.17
CA HIS A 161 4.03 6.73 21.65
C HIS A 161 4.28 6.72 23.17
N SER A 162 3.28 6.29 23.94
CA SER A 162 3.45 6.15 25.38
C SER A 162 4.56 5.14 25.75
N PHE A 163 4.70 4.06 24.96
CA PHE A 163 5.78 3.09 25.15
C PHE A 163 7.13 3.57 24.61
N GLN A 164 7.14 4.35 23.54
CA GLN A 164 8.36 5.02 23.06
C GLN A 164 8.92 5.97 24.13
N TYR A 165 8.05 6.76 24.75
CA TYR A 165 8.43 7.59 25.90
C TYR A 165 8.88 6.75 27.10
N GLN A 166 8.24 5.61 27.35
CA GLN A 166 8.63 4.70 28.43
C GLN A 166 10.07 4.19 28.27
N CYS A 167 10.57 3.98 27.05
CA CYS A 167 11.97 3.64 26.81
C CYS A 167 12.92 4.68 27.43
N GLN A 168 12.60 5.97 27.31
CA GLN A 168 13.40 7.05 27.92
C GLN A 168 13.32 7.02 29.44
N CYS A 169 12.12 6.77 29.99
CA CYS A 169 11.91 6.70 31.43
C CYS A 169 12.72 5.57 32.08
N ASP A 170 12.73 4.39 31.45
CA ASP A 170 13.32 3.18 32.03
C ASP A 170 14.83 3.12 31.87
N LEU A 171 15.34 3.59 30.73
CA LEU A 171 16.76 3.50 30.40
C LEU A 171 17.55 4.77 30.75
N GLY A 172 16.87 5.89 30.89
CA GLY A 172 17.44 7.19 31.25
C GLY A 172 18.35 7.80 30.18
N GLY A 173 18.92 8.93 30.47
CA GLY A 173 19.85 9.61 29.56
C GLY A 173 19.24 9.99 28.23
N PHE A 174 19.82 9.49 27.15
CA PHE A 174 19.37 9.70 25.78
C PHE A 174 18.82 8.42 25.14
N ALA A 175 18.39 7.46 25.93
CA ALA A 175 17.82 6.22 25.46
C ALA A 175 16.54 6.47 24.65
N GLY A 176 16.32 5.61 23.65
CA GLY A 176 15.25 5.80 22.68
C GLY A 176 15.54 6.95 21.70
N PHE A 177 14.56 7.30 20.91
CA PHE A 177 14.65 8.42 19.94
C PHE A 177 13.80 9.58 20.47
N ARG A 178 14.38 10.77 20.54
CA ARG A 178 13.63 11.96 20.94
C ARG A 178 12.95 12.57 19.74
N TYR A 179 11.67 12.87 19.89
CA TYR A 179 10.83 13.41 18.80
C TYR A 179 11.44 14.63 18.10
N GLU A 180 12.07 15.53 18.86
CA GLU A 180 12.54 16.82 18.37
C GLU A 180 14.02 16.79 17.93
N VAL A 181 14.66 15.63 17.84
CA VAL A 181 16.11 15.51 17.58
C VAL A 181 16.40 14.49 16.47
N GLY A 182 17.13 14.93 15.45
CA GLY A 182 17.47 14.11 14.28
C GLY A 182 16.21 13.62 13.57
N GLN A 183 16.20 12.37 13.07
CA GLN A 183 15.01 11.77 12.45
C GLN A 183 13.98 11.26 13.47
N GLY A 184 14.09 11.67 14.72
CA GLY A 184 13.22 11.19 15.80
C GLY A 184 11.74 11.33 15.49
N SER A 185 11.28 12.47 14.97
CA SER A 185 9.86 12.68 14.65
C SER A 185 9.33 11.71 13.61
N THR A 186 10.07 11.41 12.54
CA THR A 186 9.69 10.39 11.57
C THR A 186 9.62 9.02 12.22
N TYR A 187 10.64 8.64 12.96
CA TYR A 187 10.71 7.30 13.56
C TYR A 187 9.66 7.08 14.66
N TRP A 188 9.28 8.14 15.38
CA TRP A 188 8.17 8.09 16.35
C TRP A 188 6.86 7.72 15.62
N GLU A 189 6.53 8.42 14.55
CA GLU A 189 5.28 8.21 13.83
C GLU A 189 5.24 6.87 13.08
N GLN A 190 6.30 6.53 12.35
CA GLN A 190 6.40 5.24 11.66
C GLN A 190 6.21 4.06 12.61
N THR A 191 6.89 4.14 13.75
CA THR A 191 6.85 3.07 14.75
C THR A 191 5.47 2.96 15.39
N ALA A 192 4.83 4.08 15.75
CA ALA A 192 3.49 4.08 16.32
C ALA A 192 2.44 3.58 15.32
N GLN A 193 2.55 3.93 14.04
CA GLN A 193 1.72 3.36 12.98
C GLN A 193 1.87 1.84 12.89
N TRP A 194 3.10 1.34 12.85
CA TRP A 194 3.33 -0.09 12.84
C TRP A 194 2.79 -0.79 14.09
N GLN A 195 2.98 -0.20 15.28
CA GLN A 195 2.44 -0.72 16.55
C GLN A 195 0.91 -0.78 16.51
N SER A 196 0.25 0.25 15.96
CA SER A 196 -1.21 0.34 15.89
C SER A 196 -1.83 -0.71 14.96
N PHE A 197 -1.11 -1.11 13.90
CA PHE A 197 -1.60 -2.12 12.97
C PHE A 197 -1.33 -3.57 13.43
N GLN A 198 -0.64 -3.79 14.53
CA GLN A 198 -0.53 -5.14 15.10
C GLN A 198 -1.89 -5.65 15.64
N PRO A 199 -2.69 -4.87 16.40
CA PRO A 199 -4.04 -5.25 16.77
C PRO A 199 -5.11 -4.98 15.69
N TYR A 200 -4.79 -4.18 14.65
CA TYR A 200 -5.69 -3.83 13.54
C TYR A 200 -5.03 -4.11 12.17
N PRO A 201 -4.65 -5.38 11.90
CA PRO A 201 -3.84 -5.69 10.72
C PRO A 201 -4.54 -5.34 9.41
N GLU A 202 -5.86 -5.38 9.34
CA GLU A 202 -6.65 -5.04 8.15
C GLU A 202 -6.45 -3.59 7.68
N GLU A 203 -6.00 -2.70 8.56
CA GLU A 203 -5.72 -1.32 8.22
C GLU A 203 -4.33 -1.12 7.58
N ALA A 204 -3.42 -2.08 7.71
CA ALA A 204 -2.04 -1.92 7.27
C ALA A 204 -1.91 -1.56 5.77
N LEU A 205 -2.76 -2.11 4.90
CA LEU A 205 -2.73 -1.85 3.46
C LEU A 205 -3.99 -1.11 2.94
N THR A 206 -4.82 -0.57 3.84
CA THR A 206 -6.08 0.10 3.46
C THR A 206 -6.22 1.51 4.03
N ASN A 207 -5.32 1.92 4.93
CA ASN A 207 -5.37 3.26 5.52
C ASN A 207 -4.96 4.35 4.51
N TYR A 208 -5.31 5.60 4.81
CA TYR A 208 -5.11 6.75 3.91
C TYR A 208 -3.62 7.07 3.63
N ASN A 209 -2.69 6.64 4.49
CA ASN A 209 -1.25 6.87 4.27
C ASN A 209 -0.67 5.99 3.14
N MET A 210 -1.41 4.99 2.65
CA MET A 210 -0.96 4.17 1.53
C MET A 210 -0.74 4.99 0.26
N GLU A 211 -1.59 5.98 -0.05
CA GLU A 211 -1.38 6.88 -1.19
C GLU A 211 -0.10 7.71 -1.04
N THR A 212 0.17 8.19 0.18
CA THR A 212 1.42 8.88 0.51
C THR A 212 2.62 7.97 0.27
N TYR A 213 2.55 6.71 0.73
CA TYR A 213 3.62 5.74 0.48
C TYR A 213 3.82 5.46 -1.02
N MET A 214 2.73 5.21 -1.76
CA MET A 214 2.79 4.96 -3.21
C MET A 214 3.44 6.10 -3.99
N SER A 215 3.28 7.33 -3.52
CA SER A 215 3.85 8.53 -4.15
C SER A 215 5.29 8.81 -3.73
N ASN A 216 5.71 8.41 -2.52
CA ASN A 216 6.98 8.80 -1.92
C ASN A 216 7.97 7.64 -1.66
N HIS A 217 7.64 6.40 -2.04
CA HIS A 217 8.50 5.23 -1.80
C HIS A 217 9.92 5.35 -2.40
N HIS A 218 10.12 6.26 -3.35
CA HIS A 218 11.44 6.60 -3.89
C HIS A 218 12.28 7.45 -2.94
N LYS A 219 11.67 8.16 -2.00
CA LYS A 219 12.35 8.94 -0.96
C LYS A 219 12.91 8.03 0.13
N ALA A 220 13.84 8.53 0.92
CA ALA A 220 14.42 7.79 2.04
C ALA A 220 13.35 7.30 3.02
N ILE A 221 13.53 6.14 3.64
CA ILE A 221 12.59 5.60 4.65
C ILE A 221 12.37 6.61 5.78
N SER A 222 13.39 7.38 6.13
CA SER A 222 13.32 8.41 7.19
C SER A 222 12.90 9.79 6.70
N HIS A 223 12.48 9.94 5.44
CA HIS A 223 12.07 11.23 4.90
C HIS A 223 10.80 11.74 5.60
N GLU A 224 10.72 13.06 5.80
CA GLU A 224 9.64 13.78 6.49
C GLU A 224 8.27 13.51 5.85
N ASP A 225 8.20 13.47 4.52
CA ASP A 225 6.98 13.22 3.76
C ASP A 225 6.40 11.84 4.01
N GLN A 226 7.21 10.92 4.53
CA GLN A 226 6.81 9.54 4.80
C GLN A 226 6.60 9.24 6.28
N ARG A 227 6.64 10.21 7.19
CA ARG A 227 6.60 9.97 8.63
C ARG A 227 5.48 9.05 9.11
N TYR A 228 4.33 9.10 8.47
CA TYR A 228 3.18 8.21 8.77
C TYR A 228 3.02 7.06 7.77
N ALA A 229 3.83 6.99 6.71
CA ALA A 229 3.62 6.08 5.59
C ALA A 229 4.67 4.96 5.49
N SER A 230 5.93 5.21 5.90
CA SER A 230 7.02 4.24 5.70
C SER A 230 7.13 3.15 6.79
N TYR A 231 6.07 2.94 7.60
CA TYR A 231 5.95 1.82 8.55
C TYR A 231 6.04 0.43 7.90
N LEU A 232 5.87 0.33 6.60
CA LEU A 232 5.92 -0.93 5.86
C LEU A 232 7.29 -1.62 5.97
N PHE A 233 8.38 -0.84 6.06
CA PHE A 233 9.70 -1.41 6.27
C PHE A 233 9.82 -2.10 7.64
N HIS A 234 9.07 -1.69 8.65
CA HIS A 234 9.04 -2.36 9.95
C HIS A 234 8.42 -3.77 9.89
N TYR A 235 7.49 -4.02 8.97
CA TYR A 235 6.99 -5.37 8.70
C TYR A 235 8.10 -6.26 8.15
N TYR A 236 8.90 -5.75 7.22
CA TYR A 236 10.06 -6.47 6.70
C TYR A 236 11.09 -6.77 7.81
N GLN A 237 11.44 -5.75 8.61
CA GLN A 237 12.37 -5.92 9.73
C GLN A 237 11.85 -6.97 10.73
N ALA A 238 10.55 -6.94 11.05
CA ALA A 238 9.92 -7.89 11.96
C ALA A 238 9.95 -9.33 11.42
N GLU A 239 9.69 -9.53 10.14
CA GLU A 239 9.79 -10.85 9.50
C GLU A 239 11.22 -11.37 9.49
N LYS A 240 12.19 -10.50 9.20
CA LYS A 240 13.60 -10.86 9.07
C LYS A 240 14.31 -11.14 10.39
N HIS A 241 14.03 -10.33 11.42
CA HIS A 241 14.80 -10.29 12.67
C HIS A 241 13.96 -10.55 13.92
N GLY A 242 12.68 -10.89 13.76
CA GLY A 242 11.72 -11.17 14.82
C GLY A 242 10.85 -9.96 15.17
N ILE A 243 9.63 -10.26 15.65
CA ILE A 243 8.58 -9.26 15.92
C ILE A 243 9.01 -8.20 16.94
N ASP A 244 9.99 -8.48 17.77
CA ASP A 244 10.50 -7.59 18.80
C ASP A 244 11.63 -6.66 18.32
N ILE A 245 12.03 -6.73 17.04
CA ILE A 245 13.18 -5.98 16.52
C ILE A 245 13.02 -4.48 16.73
N ILE A 246 11.83 -3.92 16.52
CA ILE A 246 11.59 -2.48 16.65
C ILE A 246 11.76 -2.06 18.12
N GLY A 247 11.19 -2.82 19.06
CA GLY A 247 11.42 -2.59 20.49
C GLY A 247 12.90 -2.69 20.90
N ARG A 248 13.65 -3.63 20.28
CA ARG A 248 15.11 -3.74 20.51
C ARG A 248 15.87 -2.53 19.98
N ILE A 249 15.48 -1.97 18.82
CA ILE A 249 16.06 -0.73 18.27
C ILE A 249 15.80 0.42 19.23
N TRP A 250 14.55 0.62 19.66
CA TRP A 250 14.20 1.67 20.63
C TRP A 250 15.00 1.60 21.91
N ARG A 251 15.12 0.41 22.50
CA ARG A 251 15.90 0.18 23.74
C ARG A 251 17.41 0.15 23.50
N GLY A 252 17.83 -0.12 22.29
CA GLY A 252 19.24 -0.16 21.86
C GLY A 252 19.87 1.21 21.71
N ASN A 253 19.09 2.24 21.38
CA ASN A 253 19.61 3.59 21.19
C ASN A 253 19.93 4.25 22.53
N LYS A 254 21.18 4.71 22.67
CA LYS A 254 21.70 5.40 23.88
C LYS A 254 22.40 6.71 23.53
N VAL A 255 22.26 7.17 22.30
CA VAL A 255 22.92 8.38 21.79
C VAL A 255 21.85 9.37 21.31
N GLN A 256 21.93 10.59 21.81
CA GLN A 256 21.01 11.65 21.34
C GLN A 256 21.23 11.95 19.85
N GLY A 257 20.12 12.02 19.10
CA GLY A 257 20.16 12.31 17.66
C GLY A 257 20.71 11.17 16.81
N ALA A 258 20.80 9.95 17.36
CA ALA A 258 21.19 8.79 16.58
C ALA A 258 20.17 8.50 15.46
N ASP A 259 20.71 8.06 14.34
CA ASP A 259 19.92 7.58 13.22
C ASP A 259 19.39 6.16 13.51
N GLN A 260 18.10 5.92 13.25
CA GLN A 260 17.47 4.64 13.55
C GLN A 260 18.04 3.47 12.75
N HIS A 261 18.52 3.70 11.53
CA HIS A 261 19.10 2.62 10.71
C HIS A 261 20.52 2.27 11.17
N GLN A 262 21.28 3.24 11.69
CA GLN A 262 22.56 2.95 12.34
C GLN A 262 22.36 2.12 13.61
N VAL A 263 21.33 2.42 14.40
CA VAL A 263 20.98 1.61 15.57
C VAL A 263 20.47 0.22 15.15
N TYR A 264 19.68 0.13 14.08
CA TYR A 264 19.24 -1.14 13.53
C TYR A 264 20.42 -2.04 13.14
N MET A 265 21.37 -1.51 12.37
CA MET A 265 22.59 -2.24 12.01
C MET A 265 23.38 -2.68 13.24
N ALA A 266 23.51 -1.81 14.24
CA ALA A 266 24.21 -2.15 15.48
C ALA A 266 23.51 -3.25 16.30
N VAL A 267 22.17 -3.23 16.37
CA VAL A 267 21.35 -4.21 17.12
C VAL A 267 21.33 -5.57 16.44
N THR A 268 21.31 -5.60 15.11
CA THR A 268 21.28 -6.83 14.31
C THR A 268 22.67 -7.37 13.99
N GLY A 269 23.70 -6.50 14.04
CA GLY A 269 25.08 -6.86 13.69
C GLY A 269 25.34 -6.90 12.18
N ILE A 270 24.45 -6.36 11.36
CA ILE A 270 24.62 -6.30 9.91
C ILE A 270 25.46 -5.11 9.48
N SER A 271 26.17 -5.26 8.36
CA SER A 271 26.91 -4.19 7.71
C SER A 271 26.00 -3.26 6.91
N SER A 272 26.52 -2.11 6.45
CA SER A 272 25.78 -1.22 5.55
C SER A 272 25.42 -1.89 4.20
N ASP A 273 26.29 -2.75 3.69
CA ASP A 273 25.99 -3.50 2.45
C ASP A 273 24.83 -4.49 2.65
N GLU A 274 24.80 -5.21 3.77
CA GLU A 274 23.69 -6.08 4.14
C GLU A 274 22.41 -5.29 4.40
N PHE A 275 22.49 -4.11 5.02
CA PHE A 275 21.35 -3.22 5.20
C PHE A 275 20.73 -2.78 3.85
N TYR A 276 21.54 -2.35 2.89
CA TYR A 276 21.04 -2.03 1.56
C TYR A 276 20.56 -3.25 0.78
N ALA A 277 21.10 -4.44 1.05
CA ALA A 277 20.54 -5.68 0.53
C ALA A 277 19.14 -5.97 1.09
N GLU A 278 18.92 -5.66 2.37
CA GLU A 278 17.60 -5.76 2.99
C GLU A 278 16.61 -4.70 2.47
N CYS A 279 17.06 -3.46 2.22
CA CYS A 279 16.24 -2.44 1.56
C CYS A 279 15.78 -2.90 0.17
N TYR A 280 16.68 -3.50 -0.62
CA TYR A 280 16.33 -4.07 -1.92
C TYR A 280 15.36 -5.26 -1.80
N ASP A 281 15.61 -6.21 -0.89
CA ASP A 281 14.71 -7.37 -0.70
C ASP A 281 13.32 -6.93 -0.26
N ALA A 282 13.24 -5.94 0.64
CA ALA A 282 11.97 -5.33 1.04
C ALA A 282 11.24 -4.70 -0.17
N ALA A 283 11.95 -3.90 -0.97
CA ALA A 283 11.39 -3.28 -2.17
C ALA A 283 10.86 -4.31 -3.17
N ALA A 284 11.59 -5.41 -3.38
CA ALA A 284 11.16 -6.50 -4.26
C ALA A 284 9.89 -7.18 -3.73
N ARG A 285 9.80 -7.43 -2.43
CA ARG A 285 8.61 -8.02 -1.78
C ARG A 285 7.42 -7.08 -1.80
N PHE A 286 7.62 -5.78 -1.68
CA PHE A 286 6.55 -4.79 -1.74
C PHE A 286 5.87 -4.69 -3.11
N ALA A 287 6.47 -5.23 -4.18
CA ALA A 287 5.79 -5.35 -5.46
C ALA A 287 4.42 -6.06 -5.34
N THR A 288 4.33 -7.05 -4.47
CA THR A 288 3.13 -7.85 -4.24
C THR A 288 2.78 -7.99 -2.76
N TRP A 289 3.38 -7.17 -1.89
CA TRP A 289 3.24 -7.24 -0.42
C TRP A 289 3.59 -8.62 0.14
N ASP A 290 4.65 -9.25 -0.40
CA ASP A 290 5.05 -10.63 -0.10
C ASP A 290 5.78 -10.75 1.24
N LEU A 291 5.10 -10.38 2.32
CA LEU A 291 5.48 -10.60 3.70
C LEU A 291 4.37 -11.40 4.40
N ASP A 292 4.74 -12.27 5.34
CA ASP A 292 3.78 -13.17 6.00
C ASP A 292 2.60 -12.41 6.64
N ALA A 293 2.85 -11.24 7.20
CA ALA A 293 1.82 -10.40 7.79
C ALA A 293 0.93 -9.66 6.79
N LEU A 294 1.34 -9.51 5.52
CA LEU A 294 0.68 -8.65 4.52
C LEU A 294 0.15 -9.42 3.31
N ARG A 295 0.77 -10.56 2.97
CA ARG A 295 0.56 -11.31 1.71
C ARG A 295 -0.88 -11.65 1.39
N ASP A 296 -1.65 -12.00 2.41
CA ASP A 296 -3.04 -12.44 2.25
C ASP A 296 -4.06 -11.29 2.39
N MET A 297 -3.58 -10.06 2.62
CA MET A 297 -4.46 -8.90 2.74
C MET A 297 -4.99 -8.49 1.37
N LYS A 298 -6.30 -8.19 1.32
CA LYS A 298 -6.92 -7.62 0.13
C LYS A 298 -6.52 -6.15 0.02
N THR A 299 -5.82 -5.81 -1.05
CA THR A 299 -5.45 -4.42 -1.33
C THR A 299 -5.51 -4.13 -2.82
N SER A 300 -5.83 -2.89 -3.17
CA SER A 300 -5.75 -2.38 -4.54
C SER A 300 -4.33 -1.92 -4.92
N TYR A 301 -3.39 -1.92 -3.98
CA TYR A 301 -2.07 -1.30 -4.15
C TYR A 301 -0.98 -2.23 -4.70
N VAL A 302 -1.31 -3.46 -5.09
CA VAL A 302 -0.31 -4.36 -5.71
C VAL A 302 0.27 -3.73 -6.97
N GLY A 303 1.58 -3.47 -6.96
CA GLY A 303 2.33 -2.90 -8.08
C GLY A 303 1.84 -1.53 -8.56
N LYS A 304 1.20 -0.75 -7.71
CA LYS A 304 0.71 0.61 -8.03
C LYS A 304 1.63 1.72 -7.52
N HIS A 305 2.89 1.42 -7.29
CA HIS A 305 3.89 2.41 -6.95
C HIS A 305 4.01 3.46 -8.05
N HIS A 306 4.03 4.73 -7.69
CA HIS A 306 4.17 5.80 -8.67
C HIS A 306 5.60 5.84 -9.19
N TYR A 307 5.73 6.05 -10.47
CA TYR A 307 7.02 6.24 -11.12
C TYR A 307 6.86 7.22 -12.28
N ASN A 308 7.92 7.93 -12.60
CA ASN A 308 7.94 8.83 -13.73
C ASN A 308 9.27 8.70 -14.48
N PHE A 309 9.19 8.60 -15.81
CA PHE A 309 10.32 8.52 -16.70
C PHE A 309 10.18 9.46 -17.87
N ILE A 310 11.30 10.02 -18.30
CA ILE A 310 11.42 10.85 -19.49
C ILE A 310 11.89 9.95 -20.63
N ASP A 311 11.18 9.97 -21.75
CA ASP A 311 11.60 9.28 -22.98
C ASP A 311 12.65 10.14 -23.69
N LEU A 312 13.88 9.64 -23.76
CA LEU A 312 14.99 10.29 -24.45
C LEU A 312 15.04 9.90 -25.95
N GLY A 313 14.07 9.13 -26.42
CA GLY A 313 14.08 8.58 -27.77
C GLY A 313 14.94 7.32 -27.90
N ASN A 314 14.80 6.62 -29.04
CA ASN A 314 15.55 5.41 -29.37
C ASN A 314 15.47 4.30 -28.29
N GLY A 315 14.35 4.23 -27.54
CA GLY A 315 14.12 3.25 -26.49
C GLY A 315 14.93 3.47 -25.22
N LYS A 316 15.43 4.67 -25.00
CA LYS A 316 16.15 5.06 -23.79
C LYS A 316 15.25 5.89 -22.89
N MET A 317 15.10 5.46 -21.66
CA MET A 317 14.28 6.09 -20.63
C MET A 317 15.17 6.63 -19.51
N GLN A 318 14.92 7.83 -19.02
CA GLN A 318 15.59 8.42 -17.88
C GLN A 318 14.60 8.56 -16.73
N VAL A 319 15.01 8.17 -15.51
CA VAL A 319 14.18 8.46 -14.34
C VAL A 319 13.98 9.97 -14.22
N ALA A 320 12.73 10.40 -14.02
CA ALA A 320 12.43 11.80 -13.75
C ALA A 320 12.93 12.20 -12.36
N TYR A 321 13.17 13.49 -12.17
CA TYR A 321 13.57 14.03 -10.87
C TYR A 321 12.59 13.64 -9.76
N SER A 322 11.30 13.79 -10.02
CA SER A 322 10.21 13.45 -9.08
C SER A 322 10.13 11.97 -8.68
N SER A 323 10.96 11.11 -9.27
CA SER A 323 10.99 9.67 -8.98
C SER A 323 12.41 9.13 -8.79
N ALA A 324 13.45 9.95 -8.88
CA ALA A 324 14.81 9.49 -8.67
C ALA A 324 15.01 9.03 -7.22
N PRO A 325 15.49 7.80 -6.98
CA PRO A 325 15.46 7.24 -5.64
C PRO A 325 16.55 7.83 -4.75
N GLN A 326 16.22 8.04 -3.47
CA GLN A 326 17.14 8.34 -2.39
C GLN A 326 17.75 7.05 -1.81
N SER A 327 18.77 7.14 -0.97
CA SER A 327 19.62 5.99 -0.58
C SER A 327 18.90 4.80 0.06
N THR A 328 17.76 4.97 0.68
CA THR A 328 16.92 3.88 1.22
C THR A 328 15.56 3.77 0.53
N GLY A 329 15.34 4.59 -0.50
CA GLY A 329 14.18 4.51 -1.38
C GLY A 329 14.38 3.51 -2.52
N TYR A 330 13.37 3.38 -3.37
CA TYR A 330 13.44 2.47 -4.51
C TYR A 330 12.47 2.89 -5.63
N ASN A 331 12.68 2.36 -6.82
CA ASN A 331 11.67 2.37 -7.87
C ASN A 331 11.19 0.96 -8.16
N LEU A 332 9.90 0.82 -8.37
CA LEU A 332 9.25 -0.38 -8.85
C LEU A 332 8.62 -0.08 -10.21
N VAL A 333 9.26 -0.55 -11.26
CA VAL A 333 8.90 -0.22 -12.65
C VAL A 333 8.18 -1.41 -13.28
N PRO A 334 6.87 -1.33 -13.56
CA PRO A 334 6.17 -2.41 -14.22
C PRO A 334 6.65 -2.57 -15.66
N LEU A 335 6.87 -3.81 -16.06
CA LEU A 335 7.40 -4.18 -17.37
C LEU A 335 6.39 -4.95 -18.22
N GLN A 336 6.49 -4.77 -19.53
CA GLN A 336 5.76 -5.55 -20.50
C GLN A 336 6.23 -7.00 -20.46
N ILE A 337 5.29 -7.93 -20.38
CA ILE A 337 5.58 -9.37 -20.43
C ILE A 337 5.82 -9.77 -21.89
N PRO A 338 6.96 -10.42 -22.21
CA PRO A 338 7.23 -10.87 -23.57
C PRO A 338 6.20 -11.93 -24.00
N LYS A 339 5.67 -11.81 -25.23
CA LYS A 339 4.55 -12.63 -25.75
C LYS A 339 4.78 -14.14 -25.73
N ASN A 340 6.04 -14.56 -25.84
CA ASN A 340 6.42 -15.97 -25.92
C ASN A 340 7.29 -16.40 -24.74
N GLY A 341 7.26 -15.65 -23.61
CA GLY A 341 8.22 -15.85 -22.54
C GLY A 341 9.65 -15.54 -22.98
N GLY A 342 10.61 -16.18 -22.33
CA GLY A 342 12.00 -16.10 -22.71
C GLY A 342 12.82 -15.06 -21.97
N GLU A 343 14.05 -14.85 -22.43
CA GLU A 343 14.97 -13.93 -21.80
C GLU A 343 14.66 -12.48 -22.17
N ILE A 344 14.59 -11.63 -21.15
CA ILE A 344 14.60 -10.17 -21.28
C ILE A 344 15.93 -9.61 -20.80
N ALA A 345 16.28 -8.41 -21.25
CA ALA A 345 17.43 -7.70 -20.69
C ALA A 345 17.10 -6.21 -20.46
N THR A 346 17.71 -5.67 -19.41
CA THR A 346 17.75 -4.24 -19.12
C THR A 346 19.18 -3.76 -19.15
N VAL A 347 19.45 -2.75 -19.96
CA VAL A 347 20.70 -1.98 -19.88
C VAL A 347 20.44 -0.87 -18.85
N PHE A 348 21.09 -0.99 -17.71
CA PHE A 348 21.05 -0.04 -16.62
C PHE A 348 22.23 0.91 -16.74
N THR A 349 21.97 2.20 -16.86
CA THR A 349 22.99 3.25 -16.96
C THR A 349 22.90 4.15 -15.72
N ALA A 350 23.86 4.04 -14.81
CA ALA A 350 23.93 4.96 -13.68
C ALA A 350 24.54 6.31 -14.13
N MET A 351 23.89 7.39 -13.74
CA MET A 351 24.30 8.76 -14.05
C MET A 351 25.14 9.33 -12.91
N PRO A 352 26.06 10.28 -13.18
CA PRO A 352 26.73 11.02 -12.11
C PRO A 352 25.73 11.79 -11.25
N ALA A 353 25.92 11.80 -9.95
CA ALA A 353 25.16 12.71 -9.08
C ALA A 353 25.45 14.17 -9.46
N GLY A 354 24.40 14.98 -9.54
CA GLY A 354 24.49 16.36 -9.98
C GLY A 354 24.57 16.57 -11.51
N GLU A 355 24.43 15.50 -12.29
CA GLU A 355 24.26 15.61 -13.75
C GLU A 355 22.87 16.23 -14.03
N ALA A 356 22.81 17.13 -15.01
CA ALA A 356 21.54 17.70 -15.45
C ALA A 356 20.64 16.61 -16.05
N LEU A 357 19.40 16.53 -15.57
CA LEU A 357 18.39 15.64 -16.13
C LEU A 357 17.73 16.33 -17.34
N ALA A 358 17.38 15.52 -18.35
CA ALA A 358 16.46 15.95 -19.40
C ALA A 358 15.05 15.90 -18.81
N ASP A 359 14.64 16.91 -18.08
CA ASP A 359 13.41 16.90 -17.33
C ASP A 359 12.68 18.24 -17.49
N ASP A 360 11.48 18.15 -18.07
CA ASP A 360 10.52 19.25 -18.15
C ASP A 360 9.42 19.10 -17.08
N ASP A 361 9.60 18.17 -16.10
CA ASP A 361 8.61 17.97 -15.06
C ASP A 361 8.56 19.18 -14.12
N PRO A 362 7.44 19.92 -14.07
CA PRO A 362 7.29 21.07 -13.18
C PRO A 362 7.38 20.73 -11.69
N GLY A 363 7.39 19.44 -11.32
CA GLY A 363 7.70 18.97 -9.96
C GLY A 363 9.17 19.14 -9.56
N VAL A 364 10.07 19.39 -10.52
CA VAL A 364 11.51 19.63 -10.30
C VAL A 364 11.81 21.08 -9.91
N CYS A 365 10.91 21.96 -10.22
CA CYS A 365 11.12 23.39 -10.01
C CYS A 365 10.46 23.79 -8.70
N ASN A 366 11.26 24.23 -7.72
CA ASN A 366 10.69 24.95 -6.58
C ASN A 366 9.87 26.12 -7.13
N LYS A 367 8.57 26.10 -6.86
CA LYS A 367 7.71 27.20 -7.20
C LYS A 367 8.01 28.35 -6.22
N ASN A 368 8.53 29.45 -6.73
CA ASN A 368 8.73 30.66 -5.94
C ASN A 368 7.39 31.30 -5.56
N ASP A 369 7.38 32.13 -4.53
CA ASP A 369 6.18 32.86 -4.06
C ASP A 369 5.54 33.74 -5.13
N ASP A 370 6.31 34.19 -6.14
CA ASP A 370 5.84 34.96 -7.29
C ASP A 370 5.22 34.10 -8.40
N GLY A 371 5.18 32.77 -8.21
CA GLY A 371 4.65 31.82 -9.18
C GLY A 371 5.64 31.42 -10.29
N SER A 372 6.86 31.94 -10.28
CA SER A 372 7.95 31.47 -11.13
C SER A 372 8.51 30.16 -10.63
N PHE A 373 9.25 29.45 -11.49
CA PHE A 373 9.94 28.22 -11.13
C PHE A 373 11.44 28.46 -11.11
N GLU A 374 12.11 28.01 -10.05
CA GLU A 374 13.56 27.97 -10.00
C GLU A 374 14.05 26.87 -10.95
N THR A 375 14.80 27.23 -11.96
CA THR A 375 15.44 26.23 -12.83
C THR A 375 16.52 25.53 -12.04
N VAL A 376 16.32 24.26 -11.71
CA VAL A 376 17.32 23.43 -11.05
C VAL A 376 18.39 23.06 -12.07
N THR A 377 19.48 23.84 -12.10
CA THR A 377 20.61 23.59 -12.98
C THR A 377 21.59 22.56 -12.44
N ASN A 378 21.50 22.21 -11.15
CA ASN A 378 22.31 21.20 -10.48
C ASN A 378 21.41 20.32 -9.63
N TYR A 379 21.16 19.14 -10.15
CA TYR A 379 20.42 18.10 -9.49
C TYR A 379 21.20 17.60 -8.27
N ASN A 380 20.56 17.60 -7.11
CA ASN A 380 21.05 17.12 -5.81
C ASN A 380 22.51 16.67 -5.78
N LYS A 381 23.40 17.64 -5.87
CA LYS A 381 24.83 17.41 -5.78
C LYS A 381 25.16 17.28 -4.29
N PHE A 382 25.42 16.09 -3.83
CA PHE A 382 25.86 15.84 -2.47
C PHE A 382 27.30 15.32 -2.40
N GLU A 383 27.90 15.44 -1.22
CA GLU A 383 29.35 15.22 -1.05
C GLU A 383 29.74 13.76 -1.25
N GLU A 384 28.84 12.82 -0.94
CA GLU A 384 29.05 11.39 -0.99
C GLU A 384 28.78 10.74 -2.34
N ALA A 385 28.80 11.50 -3.43
CA ALA A 385 28.54 11.01 -4.80
C ALA A 385 29.39 9.79 -5.20
N ASP A 386 30.61 9.67 -4.67
CA ASP A 386 31.52 8.56 -4.94
C ASP A 386 31.10 7.23 -4.30
N LEU A 387 30.17 7.29 -3.31
CA LEU A 387 29.63 6.09 -2.67
C LEU A 387 28.59 5.37 -3.52
N ARG A 388 28.15 5.97 -4.64
CA ARG A 388 27.06 5.47 -5.47
C ARG A 388 27.19 3.99 -5.81
N GLY A 389 26.06 3.31 -5.71
CA GLY A 389 25.82 1.95 -6.16
C GLY A 389 24.33 1.66 -6.21
N PHE A 390 23.93 0.64 -6.92
CA PHE A 390 22.53 0.20 -7.05
C PHE A 390 22.42 -1.31 -6.97
N ARG A 391 21.35 -1.80 -6.33
CA ARG A 391 20.87 -3.17 -6.53
C ARG A 391 19.68 -3.11 -7.48
N VAL A 392 19.75 -3.92 -8.53
CA VAL A 392 18.75 -3.94 -9.61
C VAL A 392 18.40 -5.37 -9.93
N GLY A 393 17.12 -5.67 -10.06
CA GLY A 393 16.66 -7.01 -10.38
C GLY A 393 15.16 -7.05 -10.72
N TYR A 394 14.64 -8.25 -10.95
CA TYR A 394 13.27 -8.44 -11.43
C TYR A 394 12.41 -9.19 -10.42
N VAL A 395 11.13 -8.90 -10.46
CA VAL A 395 10.09 -9.65 -9.75
C VAL A 395 9.02 -10.05 -10.76
N ALA A 396 8.70 -11.33 -10.82
CA ALA A 396 7.59 -11.85 -11.60
C ALA A 396 6.52 -12.45 -10.67
N LEU A 397 5.27 -12.10 -10.89
CA LEU A 397 4.10 -12.76 -10.30
C LEU A 397 3.48 -13.65 -11.36
N THR A 398 3.28 -14.91 -11.02
CA THR A 398 2.71 -15.90 -11.93
C THR A 398 1.20 -16.02 -11.75
N THR A 399 0.49 -16.59 -12.73
CA THR A 399 -0.96 -16.78 -12.70
C THR A 399 -1.46 -17.72 -11.60
N ASP A 400 -0.56 -18.55 -11.06
CA ASP A 400 -0.81 -19.42 -9.89
C ASP A 400 -0.39 -18.81 -8.56
N GLY A 401 0.07 -17.55 -8.60
CA GLY A 401 0.39 -16.75 -7.42
C GLY A 401 1.81 -16.93 -6.88
N GLU A 402 2.67 -17.65 -7.59
CA GLU A 402 4.09 -17.74 -7.24
C GLU A 402 4.80 -16.41 -7.51
N ARG A 403 5.75 -16.06 -6.66
CA ARG A 403 6.62 -14.88 -6.81
C ARG A 403 8.02 -15.36 -7.13
N VAL A 404 8.53 -14.94 -8.28
CA VAL A 404 9.89 -15.30 -8.73
C VAL A 404 10.75 -14.06 -8.66
N TYR A 405 11.77 -14.14 -7.82
CA TYR A 405 12.73 -13.05 -7.61
C TYR A 405 14.04 -13.36 -8.35
N ASN A 406 14.55 -12.34 -9.03
CA ASN A 406 15.92 -12.37 -9.52
C ASN A 406 16.82 -11.83 -8.41
N ALA A 407 17.77 -12.63 -7.97
CA ALA A 407 18.72 -12.25 -6.93
C ALA A 407 19.54 -11.03 -7.35
N ALA A 408 19.66 -10.04 -6.46
CA ALA A 408 20.44 -8.83 -6.68
C ALA A 408 21.69 -8.80 -5.78
N ASP A 409 22.49 -9.85 -5.84
CA ASP A 409 23.75 -9.95 -5.10
C ASP A 409 24.81 -8.96 -5.61
N THR A 410 24.67 -8.51 -6.86
CA THR A 410 25.59 -7.58 -7.49
C THR A 410 25.17 -6.14 -7.26
N VAL A 411 26.13 -5.29 -6.90
CA VAL A 411 25.97 -3.83 -6.87
C VAL A 411 26.48 -3.25 -8.18
N TYR A 412 25.57 -2.66 -8.93
CA TYR A 412 25.81 -2.01 -10.23
C TYR A 412 26.08 -0.52 -10.08
N GLY A 413 26.56 0.11 -11.13
CA GLY A 413 26.65 1.57 -11.22
C GLY A 413 27.62 2.21 -10.23
N LYS A 414 28.65 1.51 -9.76
CA LYS A 414 29.60 2.00 -8.76
C LYS A 414 30.43 3.18 -9.26
N GLY A 415 30.70 4.12 -8.35
CA GLY A 415 31.54 5.28 -8.60
C GLY A 415 30.79 6.50 -9.14
N SER A 416 31.48 7.60 -9.38
CA SER A 416 30.89 8.92 -9.67
C SER A 416 30.64 9.20 -11.15
N GLY A 417 31.19 8.39 -12.07
CA GLY A 417 31.04 8.58 -13.52
C GLY A 417 29.87 7.81 -14.14
N TRP A 418 29.61 7.99 -15.43
CA TRP A 418 28.68 7.19 -16.18
C TRP A 418 29.10 5.73 -16.23
N THR A 419 28.18 4.80 -15.94
CA THR A 419 28.40 3.36 -16.04
C THR A 419 27.24 2.67 -16.76
N ASN A 420 27.53 1.58 -17.46
CA ASN A 420 26.52 0.77 -18.14
C ASN A 420 26.67 -0.69 -17.70
N ASP A 421 25.59 -1.26 -17.23
CA ASP A 421 25.49 -2.65 -16.83
C ASP A 421 24.31 -3.32 -17.55
N THR A 422 24.40 -4.62 -17.83
CA THR A 422 23.30 -5.34 -18.46
C THR A 422 22.84 -6.48 -17.56
N LEU A 423 21.57 -6.40 -17.16
CA LEU A 423 20.88 -7.44 -16.40
C LEU A 423 20.06 -8.31 -17.35
N ARG A 424 19.97 -9.62 -17.05
CA ARG A 424 19.15 -10.57 -17.81
C ARG A 424 18.25 -11.36 -16.88
N PHE A 425 17.08 -11.70 -17.37
CA PHE A 425 16.11 -12.50 -16.63
C PHE A 425 15.30 -13.38 -17.59
N VAL A 426 15.16 -14.64 -17.24
CA VAL A 426 14.29 -15.57 -17.96
C VAL A 426 12.89 -15.47 -17.32
N VAL A 427 11.97 -14.86 -18.04
CA VAL A 427 10.61 -14.64 -17.58
C VAL A 427 9.85 -15.97 -17.56
N PRO A 428 9.25 -16.38 -16.43
CA PRO A 428 8.40 -17.59 -16.38
C PRO A 428 7.25 -17.53 -17.40
N GLU A 429 6.93 -18.65 -18.05
CA GLU A 429 5.92 -18.72 -19.11
C GLU A 429 4.51 -18.29 -18.63
N ASN A 430 4.19 -18.56 -17.35
CA ASN A 430 2.91 -18.24 -16.73
C ASN A 430 2.93 -16.90 -15.97
N THR A 431 3.84 -16.00 -16.29
CA THR A 431 3.92 -14.67 -15.67
C THR A 431 2.66 -13.87 -15.98
N GLU A 432 2.02 -13.34 -14.93
CA GLU A 432 0.87 -12.42 -14.99
C GLU A 432 1.33 -10.95 -14.91
N ARG A 433 2.33 -10.67 -14.07
CA ARG A 433 2.90 -9.33 -13.87
C ARG A 433 4.41 -9.39 -13.70
N LEU A 434 5.09 -8.35 -14.15
CA LEU A 434 6.54 -8.27 -14.14
C LEU A 434 6.99 -6.86 -13.76
N TRP A 435 8.00 -6.77 -12.90
CA TRP A 435 8.59 -5.49 -12.48
C TRP A 435 10.11 -5.54 -12.51
N LEU A 436 10.72 -4.37 -12.77
CA LEU A 436 12.10 -4.06 -12.45
C LEU A 436 12.14 -3.31 -11.13
N VAL A 437 12.99 -3.73 -10.22
CA VAL A 437 13.27 -3.06 -8.95
C VAL A 437 14.61 -2.37 -9.06
N VAL A 438 14.69 -1.10 -8.74
CA VAL A 438 15.92 -0.31 -8.66
C VAL A 438 15.99 0.30 -7.27
N SER A 439 17.00 -0.07 -6.48
CA SER A 439 17.24 0.46 -5.15
C SER A 439 18.69 0.92 -5.03
N PRO A 440 18.97 2.15 -4.61
CA PRO A 440 20.32 2.60 -4.31
C PRO A 440 20.97 1.70 -3.26
N ALA A 441 22.25 1.45 -3.44
CA ALA A 441 23.08 0.65 -2.54
C ALA A 441 24.48 1.27 -2.44
N PRO A 442 24.60 2.44 -1.81
CA PRO A 442 25.87 3.11 -1.60
C PRO A 442 26.85 2.20 -0.84
N SER A 443 28.14 2.40 -1.05
CA SER A 443 29.20 1.59 -0.40
C SER A 443 29.37 1.88 1.09
N ALA A 444 28.74 2.94 1.61
CA ALA A 444 28.59 3.23 3.02
C ALA A 444 27.21 3.79 3.29
N TYR A 445 26.74 3.67 4.53
CA TYR A 445 25.43 4.20 4.92
C TYR A 445 25.41 5.73 4.86
N ILE A 446 24.41 6.29 4.18
CA ILE A 446 24.14 7.72 4.06
C ILE A 446 22.98 8.07 4.99
N VAL A 447 23.21 9.01 5.91
CA VAL A 447 22.19 9.50 6.83
C VAL A 447 21.32 10.52 6.13
N HIS A 448 20.01 10.30 6.08
CA HIS A 448 19.06 11.32 5.64
C HIS A 448 19.01 12.48 6.65
N LYS A 449 18.98 13.71 6.18
CA LYS A 449 18.85 14.89 7.02
C LYS A 449 17.37 15.24 7.19
N TRP A 450 16.99 15.50 8.43
CA TRP A 450 15.65 16.00 8.76
C TRP A 450 15.67 17.53 8.80
N ASP A 451 15.21 18.18 7.76
CA ASP A 451 15.18 19.66 7.72
C ASP A 451 14.11 20.27 6.79
N GLU A 452 13.26 19.48 6.18
CA GLU A 452 12.23 19.89 5.21
C GLU A 452 12.81 20.58 3.95
N GLU A 453 14.09 20.38 3.64
CA GLU A 453 14.75 20.90 2.44
C GLU A 453 15.13 19.77 1.48
N ASP A 454 14.29 19.47 0.52
CA ASP A 454 14.57 18.45 -0.53
C ASP A 454 15.89 18.68 -1.30
N LYS A 455 16.45 19.91 -1.23
CA LYS A 455 17.67 20.31 -1.97
C LYS A 455 18.93 19.61 -1.50
N ASN A 456 18.99 19.16 -0.25
CA ASN A 456 20.17 18.52 0.33
C ASN A 456 20.02 16.99 0.43
N ASP A 457 18.90 16.46 -0.05
CA ASP A 457 18.65 15.03 -0.09
C ASP A 457 19.49 14.36 -1.17
N ASP A 458 19.97 13.16 -0.86
CA ASP A 458 20.63 12.34 -1.85
C ASP A 458 19.62 11.79 -2.86
N GLN A 459 19.89 11.96 -4.15
CA GLN A 459 19.12 11.32 -5.20
C GLN A 459 20.05 10.69 -6.24
N TRP A 460 19.65 9.50 -6.70
CA TRP A 460 20.48 8.70 -7.58
C TRP A 460 19.83 8.54 -8.95
N PRO A 461 20.17 9.39 -9.95
CA PRO A 461 19.59 9.32 -11.28
C PRO A 461 20.17 8.16 -12.09
N TYR A 462 19.34 7.60 -12.98
CA TYR A 462 19.72 6.53 -13.88
C TYR A 462 18.89 6.53 -15.16
N GLN A 463 19.37 5.80 -16.16
CA GLN A 463 18.66 5.55 -17.41
C GLN A 463 18.48 4.05 -17.63
N LEU A 464 17.44 3.70 -18.38
CA LEU A 464 17.10 2.33 -18.75
C LEU A 464 16.95 2.22 -20.26
N SER A 465 17.36 1.07 -20.82
CA SER A 465 16.87 0.61 -22.10
C SER A 465 16.67 -0.90 -22.04
N PHE A 466 15.80 -1.42 -22.90
CA PHE A 466 15.26 -2.77 -22.76
C PHE A 466 15.44 -3.59 -24.03
N VAL A 467 15.58 -4.91 -23.87
CA VAL A 467 15.54 -5.90 -24.93
C VAL A 467 14.45 -6.92 -24.60
N ASN A 468 13.57 -7.17 -25.55
CA ASN A 468 12.42 -8.08 -25.43
C ASN A 468 11.43 -7.74 -24.31
N THR A 469 11.44 -6.51 -23.82
CA THR A 469 10.50 -5.93 -22.86
C THR A 469 10.53 -4.41 -22.97
N GLY A 470 9.79 -3.70 -22.13
CA GLY A 470 9.74 -2.25 -22.02
C GLY A 470 8.91 -1.87 -20.80
N ILE A 471 8.81 -0.59 -20.47
CA ILE A 471 7.94 -0.11 -19.38
C ILE A 471 6.47 -0.36 -19.79
N GLU A 472 5.70 -0.95 -18.89
CA GLU A 472 4.28 -1.20 -19.11
C GLU A 472 3.53 0.14 -19.31
N GLY A 473 2.65 0.16 -20.30
CA GLY A 473 1.89 1.38 -20.63
C GLY A 473 2.69 2.44 -21.40
N HIS A 474 4.01 2.28 -21.54
CA HIS A 474 4.83 3.14 -22.38
C HIS A 474 4.88 2.61 -23.82
N VAL A 475 4.86 3.51 -24.80
CA VAL A 475 4.94 3.16 -26.22
C VAL A 475 6.18 3.78 -26.86
N ASN A 476 6.77 3.03 -27.76
CA ASN A 476 7.94 3.48 -28.53
C ASN A 476 7.43 4.27 -29.74
N ILE A 477 7.45 5.60 -29.67
CA ILE A 477 6.95 6.46 -30.74
C ILE A 477 8.05 6.57 -31.81
N THR A 478 7.76 5.97 -32.95
CA THR A 478 8.63 6.12 -34.13
C THR A 478 8.34 7.49 -34.76
N ASP A 479 9.35 8.30 -34.93
CA ASP A 479 9.25 9.66 -35.49
C ASP A 479 8.23 10.54 -34.72
N PRO A 480 8.57 11.02 -33.51
CA PRO A 480 7.67 11.78 -32.66
C PRO A 480 7.15 13.10 -33.32
N ASP A 481 7.98 13.68 -34.16
CA ASP A 481 7.66 14.92 -34.92
C ASP A 481 6.91 14.63 -36.24
N GLY A 482 6.68 13.37 -36.56
CA GLY A 482 5.99 12.93 -37.74
C GLY A 482 4.50 13.25 -37.76
N ALA A 483 3.87 13.12 -38.91
CA ALA A 483 2.45 13.33 -39.06
C ALA A 483 1.62 12.28 -38.26
N ILE A 484 0.55 12.75 -37.61
CA ILE A 484 -0.45 11.87 -37.03
C ILE A 484 -1.21 11.14 -38.14
N ALA A 485 -1.70 9.93 -37.87
CA ALA A 485 -2.31 9.07 -38.89
C ALA A 485 -3.49 8.25 -38.34
N ASP A 486 -4.38 7.86 -39.22
CA ASP A 486 -5.44 6.92 -38.89
C ASP A 486 -4.89 5.51 -38.64
N ALA A 487 -5.53 4.81 -37.68
CA ALA A 487 -5.25 3.40 -37.43
C ALA A 487 -6.52 2.66 -36.99
N THR A 488 -6.50 1.34 -37.07
CA THR A 488 -7.63 0.49 -36.66
C THR A 488 -7.13 -0.75 -35.93
N ILE A 489 -7.79 -1.07 -34.83
CA ILE A 489 -7.58 -2.30 -34.06
C ILE A 489 -8.89 -3.08 -33.92
N THR A 490 -8.80 -4.33 -33.49
CA THR A 490 -9.96 -5.18 -33.19
C THR A 490 -9.78 -5.80 -31.82
N LEU A 491 -10.78 -5.62 -30.95
CA LEU A 491 -10.85 -6.20 -29.62
C LEU A 491 -11.96 -7.25 -29.56
N ASN A 492 -11.64 -8.42 -29.00
CA ASN A 492 -12.62 -9.48 -28.79
C ASN A 492 -13.06 -9.45 -27.32
N VAL A 493 -14.36 -9.42 -27.06
CA VAL A 493 -14.95 -9.33 -25.74
C VAL A 493 -15.92 -10.48 -25.54
N ASN A 494 -15.72 -11.25 -24.48
CA ASN A 494 -16.60 -12.34 -24.10
C ASN A 494 -17.07 -12.13 -22.66
N PHE A 495 -18.35 -12.29 -22.41
CA PHE A 495 -18.92 -12.25 -21.06
C PHE A 495 -20.11 -13.23 -20.93
N PRO A 496 -20.37 -13.75 -19.71
CA PRO A 496 -21.50 -14.63 -19.47
C PRO A 496 -22.83 -13.86 -19.64
N LEU A 497 -23.88 -14.60 -20.04
CA LEU A 497 -25.22 -14.02 -20.07
C LEU A 497 -25.71 -13.67 -18.67
N ASP A 498 -26.38 -12.53 -18.58
CA ASP A 498 -27.05 -12.08 -17.37
C ASP A 498 -28.47 -11.61 -17.72
N ALA A 499 -29.46 -12.36 -17.27
CA ALA A 499 -30.86 -12.05 -17.56
C ALA A 499 -31.39 -10.85 -16.76
N THR A 500 -30.72 -10.49 -15.68
CA THR A 500 -31.20 -9.52 -14.68
C THR A 500 -30.29 -8.31 -14.48
N GLY A 501 -29.03 -8.40 -14.88
CA GLY A 501 -28.02 -7.37 -14.65
C GLY A 501 -27.38 -6.82 -15.92
N HIS A 502 -26.54 -5.81 -15.74
CA HIS A 502 -25.75 -5.15 -16.78
C HIS A 502 -24.31 -5.69 -16.80
N SER A 503 -24.09 -6.95 -16.46
CA SER A 503 -22.76 -7.54 -16.40
C SER A 503 -22.06 -7.49 -17.77
N GLY A 504 -20.73 -7.44 -17.74
CA GLY A 504 -19.88 -7.35 -18.91
C GLY A 504 -18.46 -7.73 -18.62
N ALA A 505 -17.53 -7.23 -19.42
CA ALA A 505 -16.10 -7.41 -19.26
C ALA A 505 -15.35 -6.13 -19.57
N ASP A 506 -14.24 -5.96 -18.86
CA ASP A 506 -13.28 -4.89 -19.15
C ASP A 506 -12.29 -5.37 -20.21
N VAL A 507 -12.00 -4.49 -21.17
CA VAL A 507 -10.97 -4.71 -22.17
C VAL A 507 -10.11 -3.46 -22.33
N THR A 508 -8.82 -3.62 -22.11
CA THR A 508 -7.84 -2.51 -22.12
C THR A 508 -7.08 -2.51 -23.46
N ILE A 509 -6.87 -1.33 -24.03
CA ILE A 509 -5.95 -1.15 -25.15
C ILE A 509 -4.54 -1.38 -24.61
N SER A 510 -3.91 -2.48 -24.96
CA SER A 510 -2.62 -2.89 -24.39
C SER A 510 -1.67 -3.47 -25.44
N GLY A 511 -0.41 -3.65 -25.07
CA GLY A 511 0.60 -4.29 -25.92
C GLY A 511 0.71 -3.66 -27.31
N LYS A 512 0.56 -4.48 -28.36
CA LYS A 512 0.67 -4.03 -29.76
C LYS A 512 -0.39 -2.98 -30.13
N ASP A 513 -1.59 -3.08 -29.59
CA ASP A 513 -2.68 -2.15 -29.89
C ASP A 513 -2.41 -0.79 -29.28
N LEU A 514 -1.84 -0.75 -28.06
CA LEU A 514 -1.36 0.46 -27.42
C LEU A 514 -0.20 1.10 -28.21
N GLN A 515 0.74 0.29 -28.67
CA GLN A 515 1.84 0.75 -29.55
C GLN A 515 1.28 1.34 -30.87
N THR A 516 0.24 0.76 -31.42
CA THR A 516 -0.43 1.27 -32.64
C THR A 516 -1.10 2.62 -32.37
N LEU A 517 -1.79 2.78 -31.21
CA LEU A 517 -2.40 4.03 -30.80
C LEU A 517 -1.35 5.15 -30.64
N GLY A 518 -0.28 4.87 -29.88
CA GLY A 518 0.79 5.86 -29.62
C GLY A 518 1.46 6.32 -30.91
N ASN A 519 1.75 5.39 -31.83
CA ASN A 519 2.34 5.74 -33.12
C ASN A 519 1.38 6.48 -34.05
N ALA A 520 0.07 6.18 -33.98
CA ALA A 520 -0.95 6.90 -34.76
C ALA A 520 -1.08 8.36 -34.32
N PHE A 521 -1.09 8.62 -33.03
CA PHE A 521 -1.27 9.94 -32.45
C PHE A 521 0.05 10.66 -32.16
N LYS A 522 1.19 9.98 -32.27
CA LYS A 522 2.50 10.51 -31.87
C LYS A 522 2.51 11.01 -30.43
N MET A 523 1.90 10.24 -29.53
CA MET A 523 1.71 10.58 -28.13
C MET A 523 1.82 9.37 -27.21
N GLN A 524 2.28 9.59 -26.01
CA GLN A 524 2.23 8.60 -24.95
C GLN A 524 0.78 8.41 -24.46
N PRO A 525 0.42 7.21 -23.97
CA PRO A 525 -0.92 6.92 -23.44
C PRO A 525 -1.40 7.93 -22.39
N LYS A 526 -0.50 8.37 -21.50
CA LYS A 526 -0.81 9.37 -20.45
C LYS A 526 -1.17 10.74 -21.05
N GLU A 527 -0.50 11.16 -22.12
CA GLU A 527 -0.81 12.41 -22.84
C GLU A 527 -2.18 12.30 -23.49
N ILE A 528 -2.47 11.17 -24.14
CA ILE A 528 -3.79 10.91 -24.75
C ILE A 528 -4.88 11.02 -23.67
N ALA A 529 -4.68 10.39 -22.52
CA ALA A 529 -5.62 10.45 -21.38
C ALA A 529 -5.85 11.89 -20.90
N GLY A 530 -4.79 12.69 -20.78
CA GLY A 530 -4.85 14.10 -20.36
C GLY A 530 -5.62 15.00 -21.35
N LEU A 531 -5.63 14.65 -22.64
CA LEU A 531 -6.32 15.40 -23.69
C LEU A 531 -7.76 14.96 -23.90
N MET A 532 -8.23 13.89 -23.24
CA MET A 532 -9.58 13.40 -23.39
C MET A 532 -10.61 14.43 -22.94
N LYS A 533 -11.61 14.64 -23.79
CA LYS A 533 -12.78 15.45 -23.51
C LYS A 533 -14.03 14.61 -23.68
N SER A 534 -15.09 14.98 -22.98
CA SER A 534 -16.43 14.42 -23.26
C SER A 534 -16.76 14.60 -24.73
N TRP A 535 -17.59 13.69 -25.25
CA TRP A 535 -18.01 13.75 -26.64
C TRP A 535 -18.53 15.13 -27.01
N SER A 536 -18.14 15.61 -28.20
CA SER A 536 -18.59 16.86 -28.77
C SER A 536 -18.67 16.74 -30.30
N ALA A 537 -19.73 17.27 -30.88
CA ALA A 537 -19.86 17.37 -32.34
C ALA A 537 -18.85 18.32 -33.00
N SER A 538 -18.22 19.20 -32.18
CA SER A 538 -17.22 20.18 -32.63
C SER A 538 -16.04 20.12 -31.66
N PRO A 539 -15.17 19.10 -31.78
CA PRO A 539 -14.02 18.97 -30.89
C PRO A 539 -13.06 20.17 -31.04
N ALA A 540 -12.53 20.62 -29.92
CA ALA A 540 -11.53 21.67 -29.91
C ALA A 540 -10.18 21.16 -30.43
N ASP A 541 -9.38 22.06 -31.03
CA ASP A 541 -7.99 21.75 -31.36
C ASP A 541 -7.20 21.36 -30.10
N GLY A 542 -6.31 20.40 -30.22
CA GLY A 542 -5.55 19.83 -29.09
C GLY A 542 -6.36 18.90 -28.19
N SER A 543 -7.52 18.40 -28.62
CA SER A 543 -8.33 17.47 -27.82
C SER A 543 -8.41 16.07 -28.42
N VAL A 544 -8.63 15.08 -27.56
CA VAL A 544 -9.04 13.72 -27.96
C VAL A 544 -10.50 13.51 -27.57
N THR A 545 -11.31 13.02 -28.50
CA THR A 545 -12.75 12.78 -28.30
C THR A 545 -13.14 11.35 -28.66
N LEU A 546 -14.10 10.78 -27.91
CA LEU A 546 -14.63 9.45 -28.18
C LEU A 546 -15.86 9.55 -29.11
N TRP A 547 -15.87 8.73 -30.13
CA TRP A 547 -16.95 8.61 -31.13
C TRP A 547 -17.43 7.16 -31.25
N ALA A 548 -18.62 6.95 -31.73
CA ALA A 548 -19.04 5.67 -32.27
C ALA A 548 -18.73 5.58 -33.77
N LEU A 549 -18.79 4.38 -34.34
CA LEU A 549 -18.69 4.16 -35.76
C LEU A 549 -20.06 3.75 -36.33
N VAL A 550 -20.34 4.16 -37.56
CA VAL A 550 -21.48 3.63 -38.34
C VAL A 550 -21.25 2.11 -38.56
N PRO A 551 -22.23 1.25 -38.31
CA PRO A 551 -22.08 -0.19 -38.48
C PRO A 551 -21.57 -0.58 -39.87
N ASN A 552 -20.59 -1.50 -39.90
CA ASN A 552 -19.93 -1.96 -41.12
C ASN A 552 -19.27 -0.86 -41.97
N SER A 553 -18.94 0.26 -41.32
CA SER A 553 -18.24 1.40 -41.92
C SER A 553 -17.11 1.86 -40.99
N LEU A 554 -16.20 2.66 -41.54
CA LEU A 554 -15.18 3.37 -40.77
C LEU A 554 -15.54 4.85 -40.52
N GLU A 555 -16.76 5.23 -40.88
CA GLU A 555 -17.25 6.60 -40.68
C GLU A 555 -17.67 6.85 -39.24
N LEU A 556 -17.37 8.05 -38.74
CA LEU A 556 -17.76 8.45 -37.40
C LEU A 556 -19.27 8.68 -37.30
N GLU A 557 -19.87 8.08 -36.28
CA GLU A 557 -21.28 8.31 -35.94
C GLU A 557 -21.40 9.57 -35.09
N ASN A 558 -22.13 10.56 -35.60
CA ASN A 558 -22.36 11.84 -34.96
C ASN A 558 -23.60 11.83 -34.04
N SER A 559 -23.85 10.78 -33.32
CA SER A 559 -24.98 10.67 -32.39
C SER A 559 -24.51 10.42 -30.96
N GLY A 560 -25.20 10.98 -30.05
CA GLY A 560 -25.16 10.90 -28.60
C GLY A 560 -24.14 9.98 -27.92
N SER A 561 -23.88 10.27 -26.66
CA SER A 561 -23.04 9.46 -25.79
C SER A 561 -23.82 9.04 -24.54
N THR A 562 -23.27 8.12 -23.74
CA THR A 562 -23.76 7.82 -22.39
C THR A 562 -23.78 9.07 -21.52
N ALA A 563 -24.45 9.01 -20.37
CA ALA A 563 -24.63 10.16 -19.49
C ALA A 563 -23.29 10.75 -18.98
N ASN A 564 -22.24 9.94 -18.89
CA ASN A 564 -20.90 10.40 -18.48
C ASN A 564 -20.07 11.00 -19.64
N GLY A 565 -20.55 10.95 -20.88
CA GLY A 565 -19.87 11.49 -22.05
C GLY A 565 -18.71 10.63 -22.59
N HIS A 566 -18.46 9.46 -22.01
CA HIS A 566 -17.36 8.56 -22.39
C HIS A 566 -17.83 7.17 -22.84
N GLY A 567 -19.00 7.06 -23.47
CA GLY A 567 -19.52 5.78 -23.93
C GLY A 567 -20.68 5.89 -24.86
N HIS A 568 -21.14 4.73 -25.38
CA HIS A 568 -22.28 4.62 -26.28
C HIS A 568 -23.09 3.36 -25.97
N TRP A 569 -24.35 3.39 -26.40
CA TRP A 569 -25.28 2.26 -26.35
C TRP A 569 -25.54 1.74 -27.77
N PHE A 570 -25.51 0.42 -27.95
CA PHE A 570 -25.60 -0.20 -29.25
C PHE A 570 -26.72 -1.22 -29.30
N ASP A 571 -27.48 -1.26 -30.41
CA ASP A 571 -28.46 -2.30 -30.68
C ASP A 571 -27.80 -3.60 -31.19
N ALA A 572 -28.62 -4.62 -31.51
CA ALA A 572 -28.13 -5.90 -32.00
C ALA A 572 -27.38 -5.83 -33.35
N SER A 573 -27.55 -4.76 -34.10
CA SER A 573 -26.85 -4.53 -35.39
C SER A 573 -25.54 -3.77 -35.21
N GLY A 574 -25.20 -3.37 -33.98
CA GLY A 574 -24.03 -2.54 -33.66
C GLY A 574 -24.21 -1.05 -33.91
N LYS A 575 -25.47 -0.61 -34.17
CA LYS A 575 -25.81 0.79 -34.37
C LYS A 575 -26.05 1.48 -33.02
N VAL A 576 -25.60 2.73 -32.89
CA VAL A 576 -25.91 3.57 -31.70
C VAL A 576 -27.44 3.72 -31.59
N ASN A 577 -27.95 3.52 -30.37
CA ASN A 577 -29.36 3.59 -30.08
C ASN A 577 -29.59 4.23 -28.70
N SER A 578 -30.84 4.40 -28.28
CA SER A 578 -31.20 4.88 -26.96
C SER A 578 -30.96 3.79 -25.91
N TYR A 579 -30.76 4.19 -24.65
CA TYR A 579 -30.60 3.29 -23.53
C TYR A 579 -31.60 2.11 -23.53
N TYR A 580 -32.90 2.37 -23.69
CA TYR A 580 -33.95 1.36 -23.62
C TYR A 580 -34.00 0.39 -24.83
N ASN A 581 -33.47 0.79 -25.97
CA ASN A 581 -33.50 0.02 -27.21
C ASN A 581 -32.16 -0.71 -27.49
N SER A 582 -31.19 -0.56 -26.63
CA SER A 582 -29.86 -1.14 -26.82
C SER A 582 -29.76 -2.56 -26.26
N HIS A 583 -28.78 -3.30 -26.75
CA HIS A 583 -28.46 -4.67 -26.39
C HIS A 583 -27.14 -4.73 -25.59
N VAL A 584 -26.19 -3.89 -25.99
CA VAL A 584 -24.89 -3.76 -25.33
C VAL A 584 -24.54 -2.28 -25.12
N TYR A 585 -23.68 -2.01 -24.16
CA TYR A 585 -23.08 -0.72 -23.95
C TYR A 585 -21.55 -0.82 -23.90
N SER A 586 -20.87 0.27 -24.14
CA SER A 586 -19.44 0.41 -23.96
C SER A 586 -19.14 1.73 -23.31
N GLU A 587 -18.42 1.72 -22.20
CA GLU A 587 -17.93 2.90 -21.49
C GLU A 587 -16.43 2.90 -21.44
N PHE A 588 -15.80 4.06 -21.65
CA PHE A 588 -14.37 4.22 -21.74
C PHE A 588 -13.82 4.95 -20.52
N ASN A 589 -12.82 4.36 -19.89
CA ASN A 589 -12.00 5.01 -18.87
C ASN A 589 -10.71 5.52 -19.54
N PRO A 590 -10.54 6.83 -19.74
CA PRO A 590 -9.37 7.37 -20.42
C PRO A 590 -8.07 7.20 -19.62
N ASN A 591 -8.13 7.17 -18.30
CA ASN A 591 -6.93 7.06 -17.46
C ASN A 591 -6.25 5.69 -17.55
N THR A 592 -7.03 4.65 -17.84
CA THR A 592 -6.53 3.28 -17.99
C THR A 592 -6.62 2.76 -19.42
N LEU A 593 -7.16 3.56 -20.35
CA LEU A 593 -7.48 3.18 -21.73
C LEU A 593 -8.31 1.89 -21.80
N THR A 594 -9.25 1.71 -20.87
CA THR A 594 -10.07 0.52 -20.70
C THR A 594 -11.51 0.80 -21.12
N PHE A 595 -12.08 -0.11 -21.88
CA PHE A 595 -13.51 -0.14 -22.18
C PHE A 595 -14.19 -1.17 -21.30
N THR A 596 -15.22 -0.76 -20.57
CA THR A 596 -16.19 -1.66 -19.96
C THR A 596 -17.29 -1.94 -20.96
N VAL A 597 -17.33 -3.15 -21.52
CA VAL A 597 -18.35 -3.58 -22.47
C VAL A 597 -19.33 -4.52 -21.79
N GLY A 598 -20.58 -4.16 -21.73
CA GLY A 598 -21.60 -4.92 -21.01
C GLY A 598 -22.91 -5.07 -21.77
N GLN A 599 -23.81 -5.86 -21.19
CA GLN A 599 -25.11 -6.22 -21.76
C GLN A 599 -26.26 -5.52 -21.03
N PHE A 600 -27.36 -5.38 -21.71
CA PHE A 600 -28.65 -5.04 -21.09
C PHE A 600 -29.40 -6.30 -20.64
N PRO A 601 -30.08 -6.27 -19.48
CA PRO A 601 -30.76 -7.43 -18.92
C PRO A 601 -31.73 -8.09 -19.91
N GLY A 602 -31.56 -9.39 -20.15
CA GLY A 602 -32.44 -10.19 -20.98
C GLY A 602 -32.49 -9.83 -22.47
N LYS A 603 -31.55 -9.01 -22.97
CA LYS A 603 -31.54 -8.59 -24.38
C LYS A 603 -30.70 -9.48 -25.29
N LEU A 604 -29.84 -10.32 -24.74
CA LEU A 604 -28.95 -11.20 -25.49
C LEU A 604 -29.34 -12.67 -25.32
N THR A 605 -28.95 -13.48 -26.28
CA THR A 605 -29.09 -14.95 -26.26
C THR A 605 -27.73 -15.62 -26.25
N ASP A 606 -27.68 -16.88 -25.81
CA ASP A 606 -26.43 -17.65 -25.73
C ASP A 606 -25.78 -17.80 -27.12
N GLY A 607 -24.48 -17.52 -27.18
CA GLY A 607 -23.70 -17.53 -28.42
C GLY A 607 -23.94 -16.33 -29.33
N GLN A 608 -24.78 -15.37 -28.95
CA GLN A 608 -25.04 -14.20 -29.78
C GLN A 608 -23.78 -13.37 -29.96
N LYS A 609 -23.53 -12.97 -31.21
CA LYS A 609 -22.41 -12.11 -31.57
C LYS A 609 -22.90 -10.75 -32.00
N ILE A 610 -22.27 -9.70 -31.50
CA ILE A 610 -22.53 -8.32 -31.92
C ILE A 610 -21.18 -7.68 -32.26
N THR A 611 -21.11 -7.03 -33.41
CA THR A 611 -19.94 -6.21 -33.77
C THR A 611 -20.35 -4.75 -33.79
N PHE A 612 -19.63 -3.91 -33.09
CA PHE A 612 -19.79 -2.46 -33.12
C PHE A 612 -18.42 -1.78 -33.13
N GLY A 613 -18.38 -0.49 -33.40
CA GLY A 613 -17.14 0.27 -33.44
C GLY A 613 -17.21 1.55 -32.64
N GLN A 614 -16.08 1.90 -32.05
CA GLN A 614 -15.81 3.21 -31.47
C GLN A 614 -14.50 3.77 -32.01
N ALA A 615 -14.27 5.05 -31.80
CA ALA A 615 -13.02 5.68 -32.23
C ALA A 615 -12.59 6.77 -31.25
N LEU A 616 -11.29 6.89 -31.06
CA LEU A 616 -10.65 8.07 -30.49
C LEU A 616 -10.27 8.97 -31.66
N ARG A 617 -10.69 10.24 -31.61
CA ARG A 617 -10.34 11.24 -32.62
C ARG A 617 -9.47 12.31 -31.95
N LEU A 618 -8.28 12.50 -32.50
CA LEU A 618 -7.36 13.58 -32.15
C LEU A 618 -7.47 14.69 -33.19
N ASP A 619 -7.70 15.91 -32.72
CA ASP A 619 -7.60 17.13 -33.52
C ASP A 619 -6.39 17.95 -33.00
N LYS A 620 -5.35 18.14 -33.83
CA LYS A 620 -4.11 18.80 -33.40
C LYS A 620 -3.52 19.62 -34.56
N ASN A 621 -3.33 20.92 -34.33
CA ASN A 621 -2.72 21.85 -35.31
C ASN A 621 -3.36 21.81 -36.71
N GLY A 622 -4.68 21.70 -36.76
CA GLY A 622 -5.43 21.62 -38.02
C GLY A 622 -5.36 20.26 -38.74
N GLN A 623 -4.71 19.27 -38.12
CA GLN A 623 -4.72 17.87 -38.57
C GLN A 623 -5.69 17.05 -37.73
N THR A 624 -6.22 16.00 -38.32
CA THR A 624 -7.10 15.05 -37.63
C THR A 624 -6.58 13.63 -37.84
N ALA A 625 -6.53 12.85 -36.77
CA ALA A 625 -6.27 11.42 -36.83
C ALA A 625 -7.37 10.67 -36.07
N THR A 626 -7.77 9.50 -36.59
CA THR A 626 -8.81 8.67 -36.02
C THR A 626 -8.27 7.27 -35.73
N PHE A 627 -8.26 6.91 -34.46
CA PHE A 627 -7.94 5.56 -34.01
C PHE A 627 -9.23 4.78 -33.79
N ARG A 628 -9.51 3.82 -34.68
CA ARG A 628 -10.76 3.04 -34.70
C ARG A 628 -10.59 1.74 -33.95
N ILE A 629 -11.59 1.39 -33.16
CA ILE A 629 -11.63 0.18 -32.34
C ILE A 629 -12.90 -0.60 -32.72
N ILE A 630 -12.70 -1.77 -33.28
CA ILE A 630 -13.80 -2.68 -33.64
C ILE A 630 -13.94 -3.69 -32.50
N PHE A 631 -15.09 -3.76 -31.88
CA PHE A 631 -15.43 -4.72 -30.84
C PHE A 631 -16.21 -5.89 -31.45
N ASN A 632 -15.67 -7.10 -31.27
CA ASN A 632 -16.37 -8.35 -31.53
C ASN A 632 -16.84 -8.93 -30.20
N VAL A 633 -18.09 -8.73 -29.87
CA VAL A 633 -18.66 -9.19 -28.59
C VAL A 633 -19.31 -10.55 -28.79
N THR A 634 -19.06 -11.49 -27.89
CA THR A 634 -19.77 -12.77 -27.81
C THR A 634 -20.41 -12.89 -26.43
N ALA A 635 -21.73 -13.04 -26.39
CA ALA A 635 -22.49 -13.28 -25.17
C ALA A 635 -22.72 -14.77 -24.95
N GLY A 636 -22.64 -15.25 -23.71
CA GLY A 636 -22.89 -16.64 -23.38
C GLY A 636 -21.68 -17.36 -22.84
N THR A 637 -21.81 -18.65 -22.58
CA THR A 637 -20.77 -19.46 -21.98
C THR A 637 -19.54 -19.46 -22.89
N PRO A 638 -18.35 -19.02 -22.41
CA PRO A 638 -17.14 -19.27 -23.15
C PRO A 638 -17.02 -20.77 -23.33
N ALA A 639 -16.91 -21.28 -24.54
CA ALA A 639 -16.43 -22.62 -24.76
C ALA A 639 -15.09 -22.71 -24.01
N THR A 640 -15.09 -23.42 -22.90
CA THR A 640 -13.95 -23.83 -22.09
C THR A 640 -12.59 -23.35 -22.59
N THR A 641 -12.17 -22.15 -22.14
CA THR A 641 -10.78 -21.80 -22.08
C THR A 641 -10.57 -21.10 -20.74
N HIS A 642 -10.14 -21.90 -19.78
CA HIS A 642 -9.51 -21.50 -18.54
C HIS A 642 -10.17 -20.36 -17.71
N MET A 643 -11.40 -20.55 -17.19
CA MET A 643 -11.49 -20.37 -15.77
C MET A 643 -10.55 -21.40 -15.17
N ALA A 644 -9.49 -20.97 -14.58
CA ALA A 644 -8.73 -21.82 -13.68
C ALA A 644 -9.65 -22.21 -12.52
N SER A 645 -10.44 -23.23 -12.70
CA SER A 645 -10.82 -24.12 -11.63
C SER A 645 -9.62 -24.99 -11.32
N ALA A 646 -8.55 -24.35 -10.95
CA ALA A 646 -7.57 -24.95 -10.10
C ALA A 646 -8.03 -24.77 -8.65
N VAL A 647 -9.17 -25.37 -8.32
CA VAL A 647 -9.15 -26.11 -7.07
C VAL A 647 -8.15 -27.23 -7.34
N SER A 648 -6.85 -26.95 -7.07
CA SER A 648 -5.91 -28.02 -6.80
C SER A 648 -6.64 -28.91 -5.82
N GLN A 649 -6.92 -30.16 -6.22
CA GLN A 649 -7.48 -31.12 -5.28
C GLN A 649 -6.55 -31.08 -4.07
N PRO A 650 -7.05 -30.89 -2.85
CA PRO A 650 -6.21 -30.95 -1.67
C PRO A 650 -5.42 -32.25 -1.74
N SER A 651 -4.15 -32.18 -1.47
CA SER A 651 -3.26 -33.35 -1.41
C SER A 651 -3.71 -34.40 -0.40
N ASP A 652 -4.67 -34.09 0.46
CA ASP A 652 -5.35 -35.00 1.37
C ASP A 652 -6.88 -34.90 1.26
N PRO A 653 -7.55 -35.88 0.63
CA PRO A 653 -9.01 -35.92 0.51
C PRO A 653 -9.75 -36.09 1.86
N ASN A 654 -9.07 -36.50 2.90
CA ASN A 654 -9.62 -36.65 4.26
C ASN A 654 -9.41 -35.39 5.13
N ARG A 655 -8.77 -34.35 4.63
CA ARG A 655 -8.60 -33.10 5.35
C ARG A 655 -9.95 -32.55 5.84
N LEU A 656 -10.00 -32.16 7.11
CA LEU A 656 -11.20 -31.59 7.71
C LEU A 656 -11.34 -30.12 7.35
N VAL A 657 -12.51 -29.74 6.87
CA VAL A 657 -12.81 -28.37 6.44
C VAL A 657 -14.09 -27.86 7.09
N ASP A 658 -14.16 -26.53 7.30
CA ASP A 658 -15.39 -25.83 7.65
C ASP A 658 -16.02 -25.28 6.38
N VAL A 659 -17.36 -25.40 6.29
CA VAL A 659 -18.12 -24.94 5.13
C VAL A 659 -19.15 -23.93 5.57
N TYR A 660 -19.16 -22.80 4.88
CA TYR A 660 -20.10 -21.70 5.13
C TYR A 660 -20.94 -21.41 3.89
N ALA A 661 -22.16 -20.95 4.12
CA ALA A 661 -22.97 -20.32 3.08
C ALA A 661 -22.33 -18.95 2.68
N PRO A 662 -22.65 -18.39 1.50
CA PRO A 662 -22.11 -17.09 1.07
C PRO A 662 -22.41 -15.93 2.01
N ASN A 663 -23.43 -16.04 2.84
CA ASN A 663 -23.79 -15.06 3.86
C ASN A 663 -23.03 -15.24 5.20
N GLY A 664 -22.01 -16.12 5.24
CA GLY A 664 -21.20 -16.40 6.43
C GLY A 664 -21.77 -17.41 7.41
N THR A 665 -22.96 -18.01 7.14
CA THR A 665 -23.54 -19.03 8.03
C THR A 665 -22.77 -20.32 7.94
N LEU A 666 -22.27 -20.86 9.06
CA LEU A 666 -21.60 -22.16 9.12
C LEU A 666 -22.60 -23.29 8.81
N LEU A 667 -22.32 -24.08 7.79
CA LEU A 667 -23.14 -25.21 7.33
C LEU A 667 -22.59 -26.58 7.78
N LEU A 668 -21.28 -26.77 7.68
CA LEU A 668 -20.58 -27.98 8.12
C LEU A 668 -19.31 -27.57 8.86
N GLN A 669 -19.06 -28.22 10.01
CA GLN A 669 -17.86 -27.98 10.81
C GLN A 669 -16.97 -29.21 10.79
N LYS A 670 -15.67 -29.03 10.50
CA LYS A 670 -14.66 -30.11 10.48
C LYS A 670 -15.12 -31.37 9.71
N ALA A 671 -15.74 -31.14 8.53
CA ALA A 671 -16.16 -32.21 7.64
C ALA A 671 -15.01 -32.67 6.74
N PRO A 672 -14.84 -33.99 6.47
CA PRO A 672 -13.86 -34.44 5.49
C PRO A 672 -14.15 -33.86 4.11
N TYR A 673 -13.17 -33.24 3.46
CA TYR A 673 -13.34 -32.51 2.20
C TYR A 673 -14.04 -33.37 1.11
N GLN A 674 -13.68 -34.66 1.02
CA GLN A 674 -14.29 -35.55 0.06
C GLN A 674 -15.81 -35.77 0.31
N LYS A 675 -16.28 -35.68 1.57
CA LYS A 675 -17.70 -35.75 1.91
C LYS A 675 -18.46 -34.45 1.68
N VAL A 676 -17.79 -33.31 1.69
CA VAL A 676 -18.42 -32.02 1.49
C VAL A 676 -19.12 -31.96 0.14
N GLN A 677 -18.44 -32.40 -0.93
CA GLN A 677 -19.02 -32.42 -2.29
C GLN A 677 -20.26 -33.31 -2.40
N SER A 678 -20.30 -34.40 -1.64
CA SER A 678 -21.45 -35.31 -1.66
C SER A 678 -22.59 -34.93 -0.71
N SER A 679 -22.35 -34.05 0.24
CA SER A 679 -23.29 -33.68 1.30
C SER A 679 -24.08 -32.41 1.04
N LEU A 680 -23.59 -31.53 0.14
CA LEU A 680 -24.21 -30.23 -0.13
C LEU A 680 -25.01 -30.24 -1.44
N PRO A 681 -26.13 -29.53 -1.52
CA PRO A 681 -26.83 -29.25 -2.78
C PRO A 681 -25.94 -28.47 -3.78
N ASN A 682 -26.36 -28.44 -5.05
CA ASN A 682 -25.73 -27.52 -6.02
C ASN A 682 -25.86 -26.09 -5.54
N GLY A 683 -24.74 -25.35 -5.51
CA GLY A 683 -24.73 -24.00 -4.98
C GLY A 683 -23.30 -23.49 -4.75
N LEU A 684 -23.23 -22.22 -4.35
CA LEU A 684 -21.98 -21.54 -4.02
C LEU A 684 -21.74 -21.65 -2.50
N TYR A 685 -20.53 -22.00 -2.10
CA TYR A 685 -20.13 -22.20 -0.70
C TYR A 685 -18.76 -21.60 -0.44
N ILE A 686 -18.46 -21.28 0.82
CA ILE A 686 -17.12 -20.89 1.25
C ILE A 686 -16.52 -22.10 1.99
N ILE A 687 -15.43 -22.65 1.45
CA ILE A 687 -14.71 -23.80 2.00
C ILE A 687 -13.25 -23.39 2.19
N ASP A 688 -12.74 -23.43 3.40
CA ASP A 688 -11.39 -22.93 3.75
C ASP A 688 -11.15 -21.50 3.26
N GLY A 689 -12.12 -20.60 3.44
CA GLY A 689 -12.02 -19.22 3.01
C GLY A 689 -12.11 -18.96 1.50
N LYS A 690 -12.28 -20.02 0.68
CA LYS A 690 -12.41 -19.91 -0.77
C LYS A 690 -13.85 -20.16 -1.22
N MET A 691 -14.32 -19.36 -2.17
CA MET A 691 -15.61 -19.60 -2.81
C MET A 691 -15.54 -20.81 -3.76
N VAL A 692 -16.37 -21.81 -3.52
CA VAL A 692 -16.41 -23.08 -4.27
C VAL A 692 -17.83 -23.31 -4.79
N LEU A 693 -17.97 -23.49 -6.09
CA LEU A 693 -19.22 -23.89 -6.73
C LEU A 693 -19.32 -25.43 -6.69
N ILE A 694 -20.32 -25.96 -5.98
CA ILE A 694 -20.68 -27.36 -6.05
C ILE A 694 -21.77 -27.53 -7.12
N ASN A 695 -21.41 -28.25 -8.16
CA ASN A 695 -22.30 -28.61 -9.26
C ASN A 695 -22.22 -30.13 -9.47
N ARG A 696 -23.36 -30.85 -9.33
CA ARG A 696 -23.45 -32.28 -9.49
C ARG A 696 -24.00 -32.67 -10.83
#